data_ae0c95f1bddfb56668dde4169dee0b1e
#
_entry.id   ae0c95f1bddfb56668dde4169dee0b1e
#
_cell.length_a   1.000
_cell.length_b   1.000
_cell.length_c   1.000
_cell.angle_alpha   90.00
_cell.angle_beta   90.00
_cell.angle_gamma   90.00
#
_symmetry.space_group_name_H-M   'P 1'
#
loop_
_entity.id
_entity.type
_entity.pdbx_description
1 polymer ?
#
loop_
_entity_poly.entity_id
_entity_poly.type
_entity_poly.pdbx_seq_one_letter_code
_entity_poly.pdbx_strand_id
1 'polypeptide(L)'
;VNSTSTQIQIEYVDCGRMPVVRRIYSLDYEIPYHLCRSQLKSITSVMNQKSFFLSILCIAFTICAIEAQQKSTVFTGKVVDKTTGQPVAYATVMIADNDTQQGISGTTTLEDGSFELETTATNYYLEISFIGYQKRTLKPRQDVGGKVDLGTIEISEDAQQLEEVVVEGEVSKTVFKLDKRVFNVGKDLSSTGASALEVLNNVPSVNVNIEGQISLRGSQGVQVLINGKPSIISSDESNALGTITADMIDRVEVITNPSAKYDAEGTSGIINIVIKKEQRKGLNGSVSVNTGAPDSHSVGISLNRRTEKFNLFTQLGAGYREGPNEVESRNTDLVNNTSVITAGEEFRNETYYNFVLGTDYYFDPTSVLTLSGNFALEIEDQPSTTNFATLEGDQTVTSEWERTEVTDATNPKFRYELQYKKDFEGNEDHTLLFSALGNFFGKDQSSEFTDTTISGANNDDSQLTRTDFKEAVFTFKLDYTKPFTDEWTVETGAQYVINDVSNDYEVQNWINGDFVIDPGLTNNFEFDQKVLGTYATGAFEGKTWGLKAGVRLEQTNLNTLLTNTGEDNSQNYTNLFPSAHSSYKFSEKVSVQAGYSKRIYRPRLWDLNPFFNIRNNFNIRQGNPNLMPEFTDSYELTGIFFVGKTALNLGIYHRYTTDVIERVSTFENNVTTRKPENIGTNRTTGIEFNTKYSPAKWLTLNADFNYFQFTREGTFESTVFDFNADRWTSKLMSKVKFPADIDMEVTGNYRSSYRTFQGETNGYAYMNMGLRKKLMKGKAILNLSVRDVFASRISESEIAQADFESYSRRLRGRFIAFGFSYGFGKGEAMQYSGGRRR
;
A
#
# COMPACT_ATOMS: atom_id res chain seq x y z
N VAL A 1 -53.13 19.99 -24.12
CA VAL A 1 -53.06 20.82 -25.35
C VAL A 1 -52.50 22.19 -24.95
N ASN A 2 -51.23 22.40 -25.07
CA ASN A 2 -50.57 23.58 -25.61
C ASN A 2 -49.04 23.37 -25.49
N SER A 3 -48.45 23.19 -26.63
CA SER A 3 -46.97 23.21 -26.83
C SER A 3 -46.49 24.66 -26.74
N THR A 4 -45.59 24.96 -25.83
CA THR A 4 -44.78 26.19 -25.86
C THR A 4 -43.36 25.80 -26.29
N SER A 5 -43.01 26.14 -27.52
CA SER A 5 -41.67 26.10 -28.09
C SER A 5 -40.81 27.17 -27.45
N THR A 6 -39.72 26.79 -26.82
CA THR A 6 -38.71 27.69 -26.30
C THR A 6 -37.73 28.02 -27.44
N GLN A 7 -37.72 29.25 -27.90
CA GLN A 7 -36.70 29.76 -28.82
C GLN A 7 -35.39 30.00 -28.07
N ILE A 8 -34.32 29.50 -28.60
CA ILE A 8 -32.95 29.77 -28.13
C ILE A 8 -32.38 30.93 -28.96
N GLN A 9 -32.09 32.06 -28.32
CA GLN A 9 -31.41 33.19 -28.93
C GLN A 9 -29.90 33.12 -28.52
N ILE A 10 -29.03 33.13 -29.53
CA ILE A 10 -27.60 33.10 -29.34
C ILE A 10 -27.09 34.51 -29.60
N GLU A 11 -26.51 35.16 -28.58
CA GLU A 11 -25.82 36.43 -28.73
C GLU A 11 -24.31 36.21 -28.62
N TYR A 12 -23.55 36.69 -29.59
CA TYR A 12 -22.11 36.60 -29.63
C TYR A 12 -21.46 37.84 -29.01
N VAL A 13 -20.73 37.67 -27.92
CA VAL A 13 -19.78 38.68 -27.42
C VAL A 13 -18.38 38.27 -27.85
N ASP A 14 -17.79 39.12 -28.69
CA ASP A 14 -16.47 38.90 -29.29
C ASP A 14 -15.35 39.08 -28.25
N CYS A 15 -14.93 37.98 -27.69
CA CYS A 15 -13.67 37.85 -26.95
C CYS A 15 -13.02 36.53 -27.38
N GLY A 16 -12.54 36.47 -28.63
CA GLY A 16 -11.63 35.43 -29.09
C GLY A 16 -12.19 33.98 -29.07
N ARG A 17 -13.23 33.72 -29.89
CA ARG A 17 -13.60 32.37 -30.38
C ARG A 17 -13.86 31.26 -29.34
N MET A 18 -14.92 31.42 -28.54
CA MET A 18 -15.61 30.23 -27.99
C MET A 18 -17.10 30.60 -27.67
N PRO A 19 -18.11 29.76 -27.99
CA PRO A 19 -19.51 29.99 -27.65
C PRO A 19 -19.77 29.58 -26.19
N VAL A 20 -20.38 30.49 -25.42
CA VAL A 20 -20.88 30.22 -24.07
C VAL A 20 -22.41 30.18 -24.14
N VAL A 21 -23.01 29.09 -23.74
CA VAL A 21 -24.46 28.95 -23.61
C VAL A 21 -24.89 29.41 -22.22
N ARG A 22 -25.63 30.51 -22.12
CA ARG A 22 -26.25 30.97 -20.86
C ARG A 22 -27.73 30.65 -20.83
N ARG A 23 -28.16 30.01 -19.75
CA ARG A 23 -29.57 29.91 -19.38
C ARG A 23 -29.92 31.13 -18.54
N ILE A 24 -30.85 31.93 -18.99
CA ILE A 24 -31.31 33.10 -18.24
C ILE A 24 -32.53 32.68 -17.44
N TYR A 25 -32.44 32.76 -16.13
CA TYR A 25 -33.58 32.94 -15.24
C TYR A 25 -33.61 34.42 -14.84
N SER A 26 -34.75 35.06 -15.04
CA SER A 26 -34.94 36.43 -14.69
C SER A 26 -35.05 36.61 -13.17
N LEU A 27 -34.02 37.17 -12.58
CA LEU A 27 -34.08 37.94 -11.31
C LEU A 27 -32.87 38.88 -11.32
N ASP A 28 -33.15 40.17 -11.22
CA ASP A 28 -32.19 41.25 -11.23
C ASP A 28 -31.29 41.22 -9.98
N TYR A 29 -30.01 41.00 -10.17
CA TYR A 29 -28.98 41.41 -9.21
C TYR A 29 -27.73 41.87 -9.96
N GLU A 30 -27.34 43.08 -9.75
CA GLU A 30 -26.10 43.67 -10.23
C GLU A 30 -24.90 43.06 -9.49
N ILE A 31 -24.00 42.37 -10.22
CA ILE A 31 -22.74 41.83 -9.68
C ILE A 31 -21.65 42.93 -9.82
N PRO A 32 -20.95 43.34 -8.76
CA PRO A 32 -19.88 44.34 -8.83
C PRO A 32 -18.69 43.88 -9.67
N TYR A 33 -18.15 44.79 -10.44
CA TYR A 33 -17.04 44.64 -11.42
C TYR A 33 -15.69 44.21 -10.88
N HIS A 34 -15.55 43.93 -9.58
CA HIS A 34 -14.25 43.61 -8.96
C HIS A 34 -13.88 42.12 -8.98
N LEU A 35 -14.82 41.22 -9.15
CA LEU A 35 -14.55 39.75 -9.14
C LEU A 35 -13.97 39.19 -10.44
N CYS A 36 -14.03 39.96 -11.53
CA CYS A 36 -13.55 39.48 -12.84
C CYS A 36 -12.02 39.61 -13.02
N ARG A 37 -11.29 40.36 -12.16
CA ARG A 37 -9.85 40.61 -12.33
C ARG A 37 -8.95 39.64 -11.56
N SER A 38 -9.44 38.99 -10.53
CA SER A 38 -8.69 37.98 -9.77
C SER A 38 -8.74 36.60 -10.42
N GLN A 39 -9.84 36.26 -11.06
CA GLN A 39 -10.00 34.99 -11.75
C GLN A 39 -9.18 34.87 -13.04
N LEU A 40 -8.91 35.99 -13.73
CA LEU A 40 -8.07 35.96 -14.94
C LEU A 40 -6.57 35.75 -14.66
N LYS A 41 -6.07 36.10 -13.49
CA LYS A 41 -4.66 35.86 -13.14
C LYS A 41 -4.37 34.40 -12.81
N SER A 42 -5.34 33.65 -12.28
CA SER A 42 -5.17 32.23 -11.98
C SER A 42 -5.22 31.36 -13.24
N ILE A 43 -6.05 31.73 -14.24
CA ILE A 43 -6.18 30.98 -15.49
C ILE A 43 -4.94 31.12 -16.39
N THR A 44 -4.28 32.29 -16.41
CA THR A 44 -3.04 32.50 -17.20
C THR A 44 -1.84 31.79 -16.60
N SER A 45 -1.78 31.61 -15.27
CA SER A 45 -0.74 30.83 -14.60
C SER A 45 -0.85 29.33 -14.89
N VAL A 46 -2.08 28.79 -14.89
CA VAL A 46 -2.33 27.37 -15.18
C VAL A 46 -2.11 27.03 -16.66
N MET A 47 -2.40 27.96 -17.58
CA MET A 47 -2.16 27.72 -19.01
C MET A 47 -0.68 27.67 -19.38
N ASN A 48 0.20 28.43 -18.73
CA ASN A 48 1.64 28.36 -18.99
C ASN A 48 2.28 27.06 -18.46
N GLN A 49 1.76 26.50 -17.38
CA GLN A 49 2.20 25.20 -16.87
C GLN A 49 1.74 24.04 -17.77
N LYS A 50 0.52 24.08 -18.30
CA LYS A 50 0.01 23.02 -19.21
C LYS A 50 0.82 22.95 -20.52
N SER A 51 1.25 24.07 -21.08
CA SER A 51 2.09 24.10 -22.29
C SER A 51 3.50 23.57 -22.04
N PHE A 52 4.06 23.79 -20.85
CA PHE A 52 5.37 23.28 -20.46
C PHE A 52 5.35 21.75 -20.28
N PHE A 53 4.32 21.20 -19.63
CA PHE A 53 4.16 19.76 -19.47
C PHE A 53 3.90 19.02 -20.80
N LEU A 54 3.12 19.62 -21.70
CA LEU A 54 2.88 19.04 -23.02
C LEU A 54 4.15 19.01 -23.87
N SER A 55 5.01 20.01 -23.76
CA SER A 55 6.30 20.07 -24.45
C SER A 55 7.28 19.03 -23.92
N ILE A 56 7.33 18.79 -22.62
CA ILE A 56 8.15 17.72 -22.01
C ILE A 56 7.63 16.34 -22.42
N LEU A 57 6.32 16.15 -22.48
CA LEU A 57 5.71 14.90 -22.92
C LEU A 57 6.03 14.60 -24.39
N CYS A 58 6.00 15.61 -25.25
CA CYS A 58 6.38 15.47 -26.67
C CYS A 58 7.88 15.18 -26.85
N ILE A 59 8.76 15.80 -26.05
CA ILE A 59 10.20 15.52 -26.08
C ILE A 59 10.50 14.09 -25.58
N ALA A 60 9.80 13.60 -24.56
CA ALA A 60 9.93 12.22 -24.10
C ALA A 60 9.47 11.19 -25.15
N PHE A 61 8.45 11.53 -25.96
CA PHE A 61 7.98 10.66 -27.03
C PHE A 61 8.92 10.65 -28.27
N THR A 62 9.59 11.75 -28.57
CA THR A 62 10.54 11.82 -29.69
C THR A 62 11.86 11.11 -29.42
N ILE A 63 12.29 10.97 -28.18
CA ILE A 63 13.50 10.22 -27.80
C ILE A 63 13.29 8.70 -27.95
N CYS A 64 12.05 8.20 -27.90
CA CYS A 64 11.73 6.77 -28.10
C CYS A 64 11.73 6.29 -29.57
N ALA A 65 11.90 7.17 -30.55
CA ALA A 65 11.72 6.82 -31.97
C ALA A 65 13.03 6.57 -32.75
N ILE A 66 14.20 6.57 -32.08
CA ILE A 66 15.47 6.25 -32.75
C ILE A 66 15.84 4.80 -32.42
N GLU A 67 15.21 3.84 -33.05
CA GLU A 67 15.73 2.48 -33.14
C GLU A 67 16.67 2.39 -34.35
N ALA A 68 17.96 2.19 -34.06
CA ALA A 68 18.88 1.68 -35.07
C ALA A 68 18.44 0.26 -35.42
N GLN A 69 18.03 0.00 -36.65
CA GLN A 69 17.77 -1.35 -37.16
C GLN A 69 19.03 -2.21 -37.01
N GLN A 70 19.15 -3.00 -35.95
CA GLN A 70 20.10 -4.09 -35.86
C GLN A 70 19.63 -5.19 -36.81
N LYS A 71 20.50 -5.64 -37.72
CA LYS A 71 20.23 -6.78 -38.56
C LYS A 71 20.02 -8.01 -37.68
N SER A 72 18.84 -8.60 -37.71
CA SER A 72 18.58 -9.88 -37.06
C SER A 72 18.85 -11.06 -37.98
N THR A 73 19.28 -12.17 -37.41
CA THR A 73 19.47 -13.45 -38.09
C THR A 73 18.43 -14.44 -37.55
N VAL A 74 17.67 -15.07 -38.43
CA VAL A 74 16.66 -16.06 -38.04
C VAL A 74 17.17 -17.45 -38.48
N PHE A 75 17.36 -18.36 -37.51
CA PHE A 75 17.74 -19.74 -37.73
C PHE A 75 16.52 -20.60 -37.80
N THR A 76 16.47 -21.47 -38.85
CA THR A 76 15.47 -22.54 -38.97
C THR A 76 16.16 -23.86 -39.17
N GLY A 77 15.52 -24.95 -38.74
CA GLY A 77 16.04 -26.32 -38.93
C GLY A 77 15.08 -27.35 -38.35
N LYS A 78 15.46 -28.61 -38.48
CA LYS A 78 14.71 -29.75 -37.97
C LYS A 78 15.62 -30.67 -37.19
N VAL A 79 15.26 -30.99 -35.94
CA VAL A 79 16.00 -31.91 -35.07
C VAL A 79 15.41 -33.32 -35.20
N VAL A 80 16.26 -34.29 -35.46
CA VAL A 80 15.86 -35.70 -35.57
C VAL A 80 16.78 -36.60 -34.76
N ASP A 81 16.26 -37.72 -34.32
CA ASP A 81 17.05 -38.80 -33.73
C ASP A 81 17.92 -39.46 -34.79
N LYS A 82 19.21 -39.59 -34.51
CA LYS A 82 20.19 -40.11 -35.48
C LYS A 82 19.97 -41.58 -35.81
N THR A 83 19.43 -42.37 -34.91
CA THR A 83 19.26 -43.84 -35.07
C THR A 83 17.95 -44.17 -35.78
N THR A 84 16.86 -43.49 -35.38
CA THR A 84 15.52 -43.77 -35.89
C THR A 84 15.07 -42.85 -37.02
N GLY A 85 15.73 -41.69 -37.18
CA GLY A 85 15.33 -40.63 -38.12
C GLY A 85 14.03 -39.90 -37.73
N GLN A 86 13.44 -40.23 -36.58
CA GLN A 86 12.19 -39.63 -36.13
C GLN A 86 12.42 -38.20 -35.61
N PRO A 87 11.47 -37.30 -35.78
CA PRO A 87 11.59 -35.95 -35.25
C PRO A 87 11.65 -35.94 -33.71
N VAL A 88 12.56 -35.17 -33.13
CA VAL A 88 12.65 -34.97 -31.69
C VAL A 88 11.86 -33.72 -31.33
N ALA A 89 10.67 -33.91 -30.80
CA ALA A 89 9.80 -32.83 -30.34
C ALA A 89 10.30 -32.25 -29.00
N TYR A 90 10.13 -30.93 -28.83
CA TYR A 90 10.45 -30.22 -27.59
C TYR A 90 11.93 -30.24 -27.19
N ALA A 91 12.86 -30.54 -28.11
CA ALA A 91 14.28 -30.35 -27.87
C ALA A 91 14.61 -28.87 -27.74
N THR A 92 15.43 -28.51 -26.77
CA THR A 92 15.87 -27.13 -26.54
C THR A 92 16.93 -26.76 -27.58
N VAL A 93 16.70 -25.68 -28.32
CA VAL A 93 17.67 -25.04 -29.23
C VAL A 93 18.04 -23.69 -28.68
N MET A 94 19.27 -23.52 -28.26
CA MET A 94 19.76 -22.30 -27.55
C MET A 94 20.91 -21.68 -28.34
N ILE A 95 20.90 -20.35 -28.43
CA ILE A 95 22.04 -19.54 -28.87
C ILE A 95 22.78 -19.12 -27.63
N ALA A 96 24.07 -19.42 -27.57
CA ALA A 96 24.94 -19.05 -26.47
C ALA A 96 26.15 -18.21 -26.98
N ASP A 97 26.65 -17.35 -26.14
CA ASP A 97 27.82 -16.50 -26.39
C ASP A 97 29.10 -17.37 -26.41
N ASN A 98 29.96 -17.17 -27.39
CA ASN A 98 31.19 -17.96 -27.52
C ASN A 98 32.21 -17.75 -26.41
N ASP A 99 32.25 -16.53 -25.81
CA ASP A 99 33.27 -16.17 -24.82
C ASP A 99 32.80 -16.49 -23.42
N THR A 100 31.53 -16.18 -23.11
CA THR A 100 30.94 -16.36 -21.77
C THR A 100 30.23 -17.71 -21.60
N GLN A 101 29.93 -18.42 -22.67
CA GLN A 101 29.15 -19.66 -22.72
C GLN A 101 27.72 -19.51 -22.16
N GLN A 102 27.23 -18.30 -21.98
CA GLN A 102 25.90 -18.05 -21.48
C GLN A 102 24.86 -18.02 -22.60
N GLY A 103 23.67 -18.53 -22.32
CA GLY A 103 22.54 -18.51 -23.26
C GLY A 103 22.06 -17.10 -23.56
N ILE A 104 22.01 -16.72 -24.84
CA ILE A 104 21.52 -15.43 -25.32
C ILE A 104 20.03 -15.49 -25.66
N SER A 105 19.63 -16.55 -26.38
CA SER A 105 18.25 -16.76 -26.85
C SER A 105 18.00 -18.26 -27.00
N GLY A 106 16.75 -18.70 -26.96
CA GLY A 106 16.43 -20.11 -27.11
C GLY A 106 14.97 -20.34 -27.49
N THR A 107 14.72 -21.52 -28.12
CA THR A 107 13.40 -22.02 -28.48
C THR A 107 13.37 -23.52 -28.23
N THR A 108 12.19 -24.14 -28.42
CA THR A 108 12.04 -25.59 -28.42
C THR A 108 11.54 -26.04 -29.79
N THR A 109 11.92 -27.23 -30.20
CA THR A 109 11.38 -27.84 -31.43
C THR A 109 9.88 -28.12 -31.29
N LEU A 110 9.15 -28.01 -32.40
CA LEU A 110 7.74 -28.37 -32.51
C LEU A 110 7.57 -29.91 -32.56
N GLU A 111 6.33 -30.39 -32.63
CA GLU A 111 6.02 -31.81 -32.67
C GLU A 111 6.65 -32.56 -33.89
N ASP A 112 6.86 -31.86 -34.99
CA ASP A 112 7.53 -32.34 -36.16
C ASP A 112 9.06 -32.21 -36.15
N GLY A 113 9.62 -31.71 -34.99
CA GLY A 113 11.04 -31.48 -34.80
C GLY A 113 11.58 -30.17 -35.37
N SER A 114 10.75 -29.35 -36.04
CA SER A 114 11.16 -28.07 -36.60
C SER A 114 11.30 -26.97 -35.52
N PHE A 115 12.16 -25.99 -35.80
CA PHE A 115 12.32 -24.81 -34.94
C PHE A 115 12.63 -23.55 -35.75
N GLU A 116 12.32 -22.41 -35.15
CA GLU A 116 12.72 -21.09 -35.61
C GLU A 116 13.24 -20.27 -34.43
N LEU A 117 14.44 -19.66 -34.57
CA LEU A 117 15.12 -18.94 -33.48
C LEU A 117 15.80 -17.69 -34.02
N GLU A 118 15.49 -16.54 -33.47
CA GLU A 118 16.01 -15.23 -33.92
C GLU A 118 17.08 -14.70 -32.95
N THR A 119 18.11 -14.06 -33.50
CA THR A 119 19.15 -13.40 -32.72
C THR A 119 19.68 -12.13 -33.42
N THR A 120 20.13 -11.21 -32.62
CA THR A 120 20.89 -10.01 -33.05
C THR A 120 22.36 -10.10 -32.61
N ALA A 121 22.76 -11.18 -31.94
CA ALA A 121 24.13 -11.38 -31.49
C ALA A 121 25.07 -11.66 -32.66
N THR A 122 26.34 -11.23 -32.52
CA THR A 122 27.37 -11.39 -33.57
C THR A 122 28.44 -12.45 -33.25
N ASN A 123 28.58 -12.83 -31.97
CA ASN A 123 29.57 -13.81 -31.51
C ASN A 123 28.85 -14.93 -30.69
N TYR A 124 28.44 -16.00 -31.40
CA TYR A 124 27.59 -17.03 -30.79
C TYR A 124 27.83 -18.42 -31.39
N TYR A 125 27.31 -19.42 -30.67
CA TYR A 125 27.12 -20.79 -31.15
C TYR A 125 25.70 -21.27 -30.81
N LEU A 126 25.21 -22.30 -31.51
CA LEU A 126 23.96 -22.96 -31.19
C LEU A 126 24.23 -24.24 -30.40
N GLU A 127 23.49 -24.46 -29.35
CA GLU A 127 23.45 -25.67 -28.56
C GLU A 127 22.07 -26.32 -28.65
N ILE A 128 22.03 -27.61 -29.02
CA ILE A 128 20.82 -28.41 -29.07
C ILE A 128 20.92 -29.47 -28.00
N SER A 129 19.93 -29.52 -27.10
CA SER A 129 19.88 -30.47 -26.00
C SER A 129 18.47 -31.04 -25.81
N PHE A 130 18.41 -32.31 -25.49
CA PHE A 130 17.18 -33.01 -25.13
C PHE A 130 17.49 -34.10 -24.10
N ILE A 131 16.54 -34.37 -23.20
CA ILE A 131 16.72 -35.37 -22.14
C ILE A 131 16.99 -36.75 -22.76
N GLY A 132 18.07 -37.40 -22.35
CA GLY A 132 18.48 -38.69 -22.88
C GLY A 132 19.30 -38.62 -24.17
N TYR A 133 19.66 -37.43 -24.64
CA TYR A 133 20.49 -37.24 -25.83
C TYR A 133 21.77 -36.47 -25.53
N GLN A 134 22.83 -36.76 -26.27
CA GLN A 134 24.07 -36.01 -26.20
C GLN A 134 23.88 -34.60 -26.74
N LYS A 135 24.36 -33.60 -25.99
CA LYS A 135 24.33 -32.21 -26.44
C LYS A 135 25.06 -32.04 -27.77
N ARG A 136 24.47 -31.33 -28.71
CA ARG A 136 25.08 -31.00 -29.97
C ARG A 136 25.30 -29.52 -30.14
N THR A 137 26.54 -29.13 -30.39
CA THR A 137 26.92 -27.75 -30.65
C THR A 137 27.16 -27.49 -32.11
N LEU A 138 26.61 -26.43 -32.65
CA LEU A 138 26.80 -25.96 -34.01
C LEU A 138 27.36 -24.53 -33.99
N LYS A 139 28.35 -24.28 -34.87
CA LYS A 139 28.91 -22.96 -35.11
C LYS A 139 28.53 -22.47 -36.51
N PRO A 140 27.34 -21.90 -36.68
CA PRO A 140 26.93 -21.36 -37.96
C PRO A 140 27.78 -20.16 -38.35
N ARG A 141 27.82 -19.84 -39.67
CA ARG A 141 28.56 -18.66 -40.19
C ARG A 141 28.03 -17.39 -39.47
N GLN A 142 28.93 -16.68 -38.89
CA GLN A 142 28.66 -15.37 -38.31
C GLN A 142 28.58 -14.31 -39.41
N ASP A 143 27.79 -13.26 -39.27
CA ASP A 143 27.58 -12.13 -40.22
C ASP A 143 26.56 -12.35 -41.37
N VAL A 144 25.63 -13.23 -41.21
CA VAL A 144 24.56 -13.40 -42.24
C VAL A 144 23.25 -12.80 -41.66
N GLY A 145 22.99 -11.54 -41.96
CA GLY A 145 21.64 -10.99 -41.69
C GLY A 145 20.62 -11.69 -42.61
N GLY A 146 19.47 -12.12 -42.06
CA GLY A 146 18.40 -12.76 -42.78
C GLY A 146 18.09 -14.18 -42.27
N LYS A 147 17.40 -15.00 -43.07
CA LYS A 147 17.00 -16.37 -42.70
C LYS A 147 18.08 -17.38 -43.06
N VAL A 148 18.54 -18.16 -42.09
CA VAL A 148 19.54 -19.23 -42.25
C VAL A 148 18.89 -20.56 -41.95
N ASP A 149 18.77 -21.42 -42.96
CA ASP A 149 18.30 -22.77 -42.77
C ASP A 149 19.48 -23.70 -42.42
N LEU A 150 19.40 -24.35 -41.27
CA LEU A 150 20.40 -25.29 -40.75
C LEU A 150 20.14 -26.72 -41.21
N GLY A 151 19.06 -26.96 -41.95
CA GLY A 151 18.65 -28.27 -42.42
C GLY A 151 18.27 -29.23 -41.29
N THR A 152 18.50 -30.52 -41.54
CA THR A 152 18.23 -31.59 -40.55
C THR A 152 19.43 -31.76 -39.63
N ILE A 153 19.19 -31.65 -38.31
CA ILE A 153 20.19 -31.77 -37.28
C ILE A 153 19.94 -33.07 -36.52
N GLU A 154 20.88 -33.98 -36.60
CA GLU A 154 20.82 -35.27 -35.91
C GLU A 154 21.38 -35.16 -34.50
N ILE A 155 20.68 -35.68 -33.49
CA ILE A 155 21.16 -35.88 -32.14
C ILE A 155 21.15 -37.36 -31.77
N SER A 156 22.16 -37.82 -31.03
CA SER A 156 22.35 -39.22 -30.64
C SER A 156 21.90 -39.43 -29.21
N GLU A 157 21.27 -40.60 -28.92
CA GLU A 157 20.97 -40.97 -27.53
C GLU A 157 22.25 -41.09 -26.68
N ASP A 158 22.21 -40.67 -25.44
CA ASP A 158 23.32 -40.81 -24.51
C ASP A 158 23.12 -42.04 -23.61
N ALA A 159 23.79 -43.15 -23.98
CA ALA A 159 23.67 -44.42 -23.31
C ALA A 159 24.33 -44.44 -21.90
N GLN A 160 24.95 -43.36 -21.44
CA GLN A 160 25.58 -43.26 -20.10
C GLN A 160 24.74 -42.57 -19.04
N GLN A 161 23.57 -42.03 -19.34
CA GLN A 161 22.73 -41.32 -18.43
C GLN A 161 21.42 -42.05 -18.07
N LEU A 162 21.52 -43.31 -17.65
CA LEU A 162 20.44 -44.07 -16.98
C LEU A 162 20.65 -44.11 -15.46
N GLU A 163 21.25 -43.14 -14.85
CA GLU A 163 20.97 -42.83 -13.47
C GLU A 163 19.71 -41.94 -13.44
N GLU A 164 18.75 -42.37 -12.65
CA GLU A 164 17.51 -41.67 -12.38
C GLU A 164 17.81 -40.21 -12.02
N VAL A 165 17.83 -39.31 -12.99
CA VAL A 165 17.79 -37.90 -12.76
C VAL A 165 16.40 -37.64 -12.22
N VAL A 166 16.26 -37.72 -10.92
CA VAL A 166 15.17 -37.05 -10.21
C VAL A 166 15.35 -35.58 -10.53
N VAL A 167 14.63 -35.10 -11.54
CA VAL A 167 14.46 -33.68 -11.77
C VAL A 167 13.63 -33.21 -10.57
N GLU A 168 14.32 -32.91 -9.46
CA GLU A 168 13.75 -32.04 -8.44
C GLU A 168 13.59 -30.69 -9.16
N GLY A 169 12.38 -30.46 -9.71
CA GLY A 169 12.01 -29.13 -10.09
C GLY A 169 12.33 -28.22 -8.90
N GLU A 170 12.99 -27.09 -9.13
CA GLU A 170 13.22 -26.07 -8.09
C GLU A 170 11.87 -25.64 -7.56
N VAL A 171 11.35 -26.38 -6.59
CA VAL A 171 10.12 -26.08 -5.89
C VAL A 171 10.41 -24.88 -5.03
N SER A 172 9.54 -23.88 -5.04
CA SER A 172 9.61 -22.72 -4.16
C SER A 172 9.78 -23.18 -2.71
N LYS A 173 11.00 -23.03 -2.17
CA LYS A 173 11.36 -23.46 -0.80
C LYS A 173 11.34 -22.26 0.12
N THR A 174 10.70 -22.38 1.27
CA THR A 174 10.82 -21.41 2.35
C THR A 174 12.03 -21.76 3.20
N VAL A 175 12.95 -20.83 3.36
CA VAL A 175 14.12 -20.94 4.22
C VAL A 175 13.93 -19.97 5.38
N PHE A 176 14.21 -20.42 6.61
CA PHE A 176 14.11 -19.59 7.80
C PHE A 176 15.49 -19.02 8.09
N LYS A 177 15.59 -17.69 8.06
CA LYS A 177 16.71 -16.93 8.61
C LYS A 177 16.29 -16.35 9.96
N LEU A 178 17.21 -15.87 10.71
CA LEU A 178 17.10 -15.53 12.12
C LEU A 178 15.96 -14.55 12.47
N ASP A 179 15.85 -13.46 11.73
CA ASP A 179 14.86 -12.39 11.92
C ASP A 179 13.87 -12.32 10.76
N LYS A 180 13.99 -13.24 9.77
CA LYS A 180 13.17 -13.22 8.57
C LYS A 180 12.90 -14.61 8.01
N ARG A 181 11.79 -14.74 7.32
CA ARG A 181 11.43 -15.91 6.53
C ARG A 181 11.74 -15.61 5.08
N VAL A 182 12.53 -16.45 4.45
CA VAL A 182 12.95 -16.28 3.05
C VAL A 182 12.18 -17.30 2.21
N PHE A 183 11.34 -16.81 1.33
CA PHE A 183 10.64 -17.62 0.36
C PHE A 183 11.35 -17.50 -0.99
N ASN A 184 12.13 -18.52 -1.36
CA ASN A 184 12.80 -18.58 -2.65
C ASN A 184 11.77 -18.89 -3.75
N VAL A 185 11.74 -18.05 -4.78
CA VAL A 185 10.80 -18.18 -5.90
C VAL A 185 11.39 -19.18 -6.90
N GLY A 186 10.90 -20.44 -6.86
CA GLY A 186 11.31 -21.47 -7.80
C GLY A 186 10.68 -21.33 -9.18
N LYS A 187 11.14 -22.13 -10.14
CA LYS A 187 10.57 -22.25 -11.50
C LYS A 187 9.38 -23.20 -11.56
N ASP A 188 8.62 -23.35 -10.47
CA ASP A 188 7.43 -24.18 -10.49
C ASP A 188 6.32 -23.55 -11.34
N LEU A 189 5.36 -24.40 -11.77
CA LEU A 189 4.22 -23.99 -12.59
C LEU A 189 3.35 -22.91 -11.92
N SER A 190 3.44 -22.74 -10.61
CA SER A 190 2.68 -21.73 -9.86
C SER A 190 3.29 -20.33 -9.94
N SER A 191 4.58 -20.23 -10.26
CA SER A 191 5.31 -18.97 -10.42
C SER A 191 5.56 -18.57 -11.88
N THR A 192 5.39 -19.50 -12.83
CA THR A 192 5.62 -19.24 -14.26
C THR A 192 4.55 -18.29 -14.82
N GLY A 193 4.97 -17.07 -15.22
CA GLY A 193 4.07 -16.04 -15.76
C GLY A 193 3.26 -15.29 -14.71
N ALA A 194 3.49 -15.55 -13.41
CA ALA A 194 2.82 -14.87 -12.32
C ALA A 194 3.42 -13.47 -12.06
N SER A 195 2.65 -12.58 -11.46
CA SER A 195 3.12 -11.28 -10.97
C SER A 195 3.73 -11.39 -9.58
N ALA A 196 4.45 -10.35 -9.12
CA ALA A 196 4.93 -10.27 -7.74
C ALA A 196 3.80 -10.43 -6.71
N LEU A 197 2.61 -9.92 -6.99
CA LEU A 197 1.44 -10.07 -6.10
C LEU A 197 0.98 -11.52 -5.99
N GLU A 198 1.03 -12.29 -7.06
CA GLU A 198 0.73 -13.72 -7.02
C GLU A 198 1.82 -14.52 -6.29
N VAL A 199 3.10 -14.12 -6.46
CA VAL A 199 4.21 -14.68 -5.68
C VAL A 199 4.02 -14.39 -4.20
N LEU A 200 3.72 -13.15 -3.82
CA LEU A 200 3.45 -12.77 -2.43
C LEU A 200 2.28 -13.56 -1.84
N ASN A 201 1.24 -13.78 -2.61
CA ASN A 201 0.10 -14.59 -2.17
C ASN A 201 0.47 -16.07 -1.95
N ASN A 202 1.59 -16.54 -2.50
CA ASN A 202 2.14 -17.88 -2.24
C ASN A 202 3.03 -17.93 -1.00
N VAL A 203 3.41 -16.79 -0.43
CA VAL A 203 4.25 -16.73 0.78
C VAL A 203 3.39 -16.99 2.02
N PRO A 204 3.80 -17.90 2.93
CA PRO A 204 3.09 -18.13 4.18
C PRO A 204 2.98 -16.84 5.02
N SER A 205 1.85 -16.63 5.66
CA SER A 205 1.46 -15.45 6.48
C SER A 205 1.29 -14.16 5.68
N VAL A 206 1.60 -14.13 4.39
CA VAL A 206 1.32 -13.02 3.50
C VAL A 206 0.02 -13.30 2.75
N ASN A 207 -0.81 -12.30 2.66
CA ASN A 207 -2.06 -12.41 1.98
C ASN A 207 -2.25 -11.20 1.07
N VAL A 208 -2.48 -11.48 -0.19
CA VAL A 208 -2.78 -10.47 -1.21
C VAL A 208 -4.20 -10.72 -1.67
N ASN A 209 -5.07 -9.77 -1.40
CA ASN A 209 -6.45 -9.86 -1.86
C ASN A 209 -6.53 -9.66 -3.38
N ILE A 210 -7.71 -9.91 -3.95
CA ILE A 210 -7.93 -9.80 -5.39
C ILE A 210 -7.68 -8.38 -5.94
N GLU A 211 -7.70 -7.38 -5.07
CA GLU A 211 -7.44 -5.97 -5.38
C GLU A 211 -5.95 -5.60 -5.27
N GLY A 212 -5.09 -6.58 -4.95
CA GLY A 212 -3.64 -6.38 -4.79
C GLY A 212 -3.20 -5.83 -3.43
N GLN A 213 -4.10 -5.70 -2.45
CA GLN A 213 -3.70 -5.27 -1.12
C GLN A 213 -2.97 -6.37 -0.37
N ILE A 214 -1.85 -5.99 0.22
CA ILE A 214 -0.97 -6.88 0.97
C ILE A 214 -1.28 -6.78 2.46
N SER A 215 -1.42 -7.90 3.12
CA SER A 215 -1.49 -7.99 4.57
C SER A 215 -0.55 -9.07 5.09
N LEU A 216 -0.01 -8.86 6.27
CA LEU A 216 0.85 -9.79 6.98
C LEU A 216 0.21 -10.13 8.32
N ARG A 217 -0.02 -11.42 8.57
CA ARG A 217 -0.70 -11.89 9.79
C ARG A 217 -2.06 -11.20 10.02
N GLY A 218 -2.80 -10.94 8.95
CA GLY A 218 -4.09 -10.24 9.00
C GLY A 218 -4.02 -8.71 9.19
N SER A 219 -2.83 -8.14 9.40
CA SER A 219 -2.63 -6.69 9.52
C SER A 219 -2.24 -6.06 8.19
N GLN A 220 -2.81 -4.89 7.87
CA GLN A 220 -2.56 -4.15 6.62
C GLN A 220 -1.39 -3.16 6.71
N GLY A 221 -0.85 -2.86 7.89
CA GLY A 221 0.26 -1.91 8.07
C GLY A 221 1.63 -2.50 7.73
N VAL A 222 1.80 -3.10 6.57
CA VAL A 222 3.02 -3.79 6.14
C VAL A 222 3.89 -2.85 5.33
N GLN A 223 5.17 -2.73 5.70
CA GLN A 223 6.16 -2.03 4.87
C GLN A 223 6.68 -2.99 3.79
N VAL A 224 6.57 -2.60 2.51
CA VAL A 224 7.13 -3.37 1.39
C VAL A 224 8.41 -2.72 0.90
N LEU A 225 9.47 -3.53 0.79
CA LEU A 225 10.77 -3.13 0.29
C LEU A 225 11.07 -3.87 -1.03
N ILE A 226 11.86 -3.24 -1.91
CA ILE A 226 12.44 -3.88 -3.09
C ILE A 226 13.95 -3.85 -2.97
N ASN A 227 14.60 -5.02 -2.98
CA ASN A 227 16.04 -5.17 -2.75
C ASN A 227 16.54 -4.50 -1.45
N GLY A 228 15.73 -4.55 -0.39
CA GLY A 228 16.01 -3.95 0.91
C GLY A 228 15.78 -2.44 0.99
N LYS A 229 15.19 -1.84 -0.04
CA LYS A 229 14.96 -0.40 -0.15
C LYS A 229 13.47 -0.09 -0.04
N PRO A 230 13.05 0.90 0.77
CA PRO A 230 11.74 1.52 0.57
C PRO A 230 11.65 2.00 -0.87
N SER A 231 10.57 1.76 -1.54
CA SER A 231 10.41 2.17 -2.93
C SER A 231 9.01 2.74 -3.17
N ILE A 232 8.94 3.75 -4.02
CA ILE A 232 7.66 4.31 -4.49
C ILE A 232 6.83 3.22 -5.18
N ILE A 233 7.48 2.26 -5.86
CA ILE A 233 6.82 1.11 -6.51
C ILE A 233 6.11 0.23 -5.48
N SER A 234 6.59 0.18 -4.25
CA SER A 234 6.03 -0.63 -3.16
C SER A 234 5.03 0.12 -2.28
N SER A 235 4.74 1.39 -2.56
CA SER A 235 3.75 2.15 -1.80
C SER A 235 2.33 1.68 -2.12
N ASP A 236 1.45 1.71 -1.11
CA ASP A 236 0.03 1.34 -1.26
C ASP A 236 -0.69 2.14 -2.36
N GLU A 237 -0.16 3.29 -2.73
CA GLU A 237 -0.74 4.20 -3.72
C GLU A 237 -0.39 3.82 -5.17
N SER A 238 0.71 3.10 -5.42
CA SER A 238 1.19 2.91 -6.80
C SER A 238 0.73 1.61 -7.46
N ASN A 239 0.35 0.57 -6.71
CA ASN A 239 0.06 -0.80 -7.21
C ASN A 239 1.03 -1.32 -8.30
N ALA A 240 2.23 -0.75 -8.34
CA ALA A 240 3.22 -1.02 -9.38
C ALA A 240 3.95 -2.35 -9.15
N LEU A 241 3.76 -3.00 -7.98
CA LEU A 241 4.32 -4.31 -7.68
C LEU A 241 3.95 -5.38 -8.68
N GLY A 242 2.84 -5.23 -9.30
CA GLY A 242 2.47 -6.18 -10.27
C GLY A 242 3.10 -5.99 -11.65
N THR A 243 3.82 -4.92 -11.90
CA THR A 243 4.69 -4.83 -13.08
C THR A 243 5.95 -5.69 -12.92
N ILE A 244 6.24 -6.15 -11.70
CA ILE A 244 7.32 -7.10 -11.42
C ILE A 244 6.78 -8.50 -11.66
N THR A 245 7.39 -9.23 -12.59
CA THR A 245 7.01 -10.61 -12.88
C THR A 245 7.72 -11.59 -11.96
N ALA A 246 7.11 -12.74 -11.69
CA ALA A 246 7.66 -13.75 -10.80
C ALA A 246 9.06 -14.25 -11.23
N ASP A 247 9.32 -14.28 -12.51
CA ASP A 247 10.62 -14.69 -13.06
C ASP A 247 11.72 -13.64 -12.79
N MET A 248 11.36 -12.41 -12.47
CA MET A 248 12.30 -11.38 -12.02
C MET A 248 12.63 -11.51 -10.52
N ILE A 249 11.80 -12.20 -9.73
CA ILE A 249 11.98 -12.33 -8.29
C ILE A 249 12.91 -13.49 -7.98
N ASP A 250 13.92 -13.24 -7.16
CA ASP A 250 14.79 -14.26 -6.59
C ASP A 250 14.14 -14.88 -5.35
N ARG A 251 13.78 -14.01 -4.40
CA ARG A 251 13.16 -14.41 -3.15
C ARG A 251 12.30 -13.29 -2.54
N VAL A 252 11.42 -13.69 -1.65
CA VAL A 252 10.64 -12.79 -0.79
C VAL A 252 11.04 -13.02 0.65
N GLU A 253 11.40 -11.96 1.35
CA GLU A 253 11.77 -12.00 2.76
C GLU A 253 10.66 -11.37 3.60
N VAL A 254 10.17 -12.08 4.62
CA VAL A 254 9.10 -11.64 5.52
C VAL A 254 9.67 -11.49 6.93
N ILE A 255 9.57 -10.29 7.49
CA ILE A 255 10.09 -9.90 8.80
C ILE A 255 8.91 -9.52 9.69
N THR A 256 8.59 -10.36 10.65
CA THR A 256 7.43 -10.18 11.54
C THR A 256 7.75 -9.47 12.85
N ASN A 257 9.00 -9.59 13.30
CA ASN A 257 9.53 -8.88 14.46
C ASN A 257 10.85 -8.23 14.05
N PRO A 258 10.83 -6.94 13.60
CA PRO A 258 12.01 -6.29 13.05
C PRO A 258 13.11 -6.09 14.10
N SER A 259 14.37 -6.34 13.69
CA SER A 259 15.56 -6.09 14.51
C SER A 259 15.89 -4.59 14.62
N ALA A 260 16.88 -4.23 15.42
CA ALA A 260 17.33 -2.85 15.63
C ALA A 260 17.76 -2.09 14.34
N LYS A 261 18.01 -2.79 13.24
CA LYS A 261 18.25 -2.22 11.90
C LYS A 261 17.10 -1.36 11.39
N TYR A 262 15.88 -1.73 11.77
CA TYR A 262 14.65 -1.09 11.33
C TYR A 262 14.24 -0.01 12.33
N ASP A 263 13.39 0.89 11.88
CA ASP A 263 12.84 1.95 12.70
C ASP A 263 12.25 1.39 14.00
N ALA A 264 12.46 2.08 15.11
CA ALA A 264 11.89 1.69 16.40
C ALA A 264 10.38 1.95 16.44
N GLU A 265 9.86 2.83 15.58
CA GLU A 265 8.43 3.09 15.43
C GLU A 265 7.70 1.91 14.79
N GLY A 266 6.56 1.53 15.37
CA GLY A 266 5.88 0.29 15.09
C GLY A 266 5.35 0.13 13.68
N THR A 267 5.76 -0.94 12.98
CA THR A 267 5.11 -1.45 11.78
C THR A 267 4.55 -2.85 12.08
N SER A 268 3.53 -3.26 11.33
CA SER A 268 2.95 -4.62 11.43
C SER A 268 3.89 -5.71 10.92
N GLY A 269 5.00 -5.33 10.31
CA GLY A 269 6.04 -6.15 9.74
C GLY A 269 6.54 -5.62 8.40
N ILE A 270 7.53 -6.30 7.84
CA ILE A 270 8.22 -5.89 6.61
C ILE A 270 8.22 -7.06 5.62
N ILE A 271 7.96 -6.77 4.36
CA ILE A 271 8.11 -7.70 3.23
C ILE A 271 9.14 -7.11 2.29
N ASN A 272 10.24 -7.84 2.06
CA ASN A 272 11.29 -7.43 1.12
C ASN A 272 11.29 -8.35 -0.10
N ILE A 273 11.05 -7.78 -1.28
CA ILE A 273 11.09 -8.47 -2.57
C ILE A 273 12.49 -8.31 -3.13
N VAL A 274 13.23 -9.40 -3.27
CA VAL A 274 14.57 -9.40 -3.84
C VAL A 274 14.48 -9.82 -5.30
N ILE A 275 14.93 -8.96 -6.19
CA ILE A 275 14.89 -9.17 -7.65
C ILE A 275 16.20 -9.81 -8.10
N LYS A 276 16.14 -10.80 -9.01
CA LYS A 276 17.28 -11.47 -9.62
C LYS A 276 18.21 -10.45 -10.31
N LYS A 277 19.50 -10.66 -10.17
CA LYS A 277 20.52 -9.83 -10.82
C LYS A 277 20.56 -10.05 -12.35
N GLU A 278 20.21 -11.24 -12.82
CA GLU A 278 20.05 -11.54 -14.27
C GLU A 278 18.70 -11.03 -14.74
N GLN A 279 18.73 -10.00 -15.58
CA GLN A 279 17.52 -9.27 -15.87
C GLN A 279 17.25 -9.27 -17.36
N ARG A 280 16.04 -9.69 -17.75
CA ARG A 280 15.58 -9.69 -19.13
C ARG A 280 15.41 -8.25 -19.61
N LYS A 281 16.19 -7.87 -20.63
CA LYS A 281 16.09 -6.60 -21.34
C LYS A 281 14.77 -6.55 -22.13
N GLY A 282 14.15 -5.39 -22.26
CA GLY A 282 12.96 -5.20 -23.06
C GLY A 282 11.98 -4.19 -22.53
N LEU A 283 10.89 -4.01 -23.25
CA LEU A 283 9.75 -3.17 -22.89
C LEU A 283 8.61 -4.07 -22.40
N ASN A 284 8.08 -3.74 -21.22
CA ASN A 284 6.91 -4.36 -20.63
C ASN A 284 5.93 -3.27 -20.21
N GLY A 285 4.66 -3.58 -20.19
CA GLY A 285 3.67 -2.63 -19.69
C GLY A 285 2.28 -3.23 -19.61
N SER A 286 1.37 -2.43 -19.03
CA SER A 286 -0.05 -2.77 -18.96
C SER A 286 -0.92 -1.53 -19.04
N VAL A 287 -2.12 -1.73 -19.54
CA VAL A 287 -3.21 -0.75 -19.50
C VAL A 287 -4.36 -1.38 -18.74
N SER A 288 -5.01 -0.62 -17.87
CA SER A 288 -6.15 -1.07 -17.09
C SER A 288 -7.28 -0.04 -17.09
N VAL A 289 -8.51 -0.53 -17.07
CA VAL A 289 -9.74 0.26 -16.93
C VAL A 289 -10.60 -0.42 -15.88
N ASN A 290 -11.12 0.36 -14.95
CA ASN A 290 -12.01 -0.15 -13.90
C ASN A 290 -13.25 0.71 -13.80
N THR A 291 -14.36 0.08 -13.42
CA THR A 291 -15.64 0.73 -13.12
C THR A 291 -16.29 0.04 -11.93
N GLY A 292 -17.15 0.72 -11.19
CA GLY A 292 -17.78 0.15 -9.99
C GLY A 292 -18.98 0.93 -9.48
N ALA A 293 -19.61 0.37 -8.46
CA ALA A 293 -20.70 0.96 -7.69
C ALA A 293 -20.42 0.80 -6.18
N PRO A 294 -20.53 1.87 -5.36
CA PRO A 294 -20.76 3.26 -5.74
C PRO A 294 -19.79 3.73 -6.81
N ASP A 295 -20.05 4.86 -7.45
CA ASP A 295 -19.33 5.32 -8.62
C ASP A 295 -17.81 5.34 -8.39
N SER A 296 -17.13 4.50 -9.17
CA SER A 296 -15.67 4.35 -9.07
C SER A 296 -15.12 3.97 -10.44
N HIS A 297 -14.43 4.89 -11.07
CA HIS A 297 -13.92 4.73 -12.44
C HIS A 297 -12.44 5.06 -12.45
N SER A 298 -11.62 4.25 -13.12
CA SER A 298 -10.21 4.56 -13.25
C SER A 298 -9.60 4.01 -14.53
N VAL A 299 -8.56 4.69 -15.01
CA VAL A 299 -7.67 4.25 -16.06
C VAL A 299 -6.23 4.30 -15.56
N GLY A 300 -5.44 3.29 -15.90
CA GLY A 300 -4.03 3.21 -15.52
C GLY A 300 -3.18 2.68 -16.66
N ILE A 301 -1.96 3.21 -16.77
CA ILE A 301 -0.92 2.78 -17.72
C ILE A 301 0.35 2.58 -16.94
N SER A 302 0.98 1.42 -17.07
CA SER A 302 2.30 1.14 -16.51
C SER A 302 3.26 0.73 -17.62
N LEU A 303 4.47 1.30 -17.62
CA LEU A 303 5.52 1.00 -18.57
C LEU A 303 6.83 0.75 -17.82
N ASN A 304 7.58 -0.24 -18.27
CA ASN A 304 8.93 -0.51 -17.82
C ASN A 304 9.82 -0.83 -19.01
N ARG A 305 10.94 -0.12 -19.15
CA ARG A 305 11.95 -0.39 -20.18
C ARG A 305 13.29 -0.61 -19.52
N ARG A 306 13.86 -1.80 -19.71
CA ARG A 306 15.16 -2.15 -19.19
C ARG A 306 16.19 -2.34 -20.30
N THR A 307 17.35 -1.71 -20.11
CA THR A 307 18.56 -1.88 -20.90
C THR A 307 19.70 -2.41 -20.02
N GLU A 308 20.92 -2.47 -20.51
CA GLU A 308 22.09 -2.86 -19.69
C GLU A 308 22.39 -1.86 -18.57
N LYS A 309 22.29 -0.56 -18.88
CA LYS A 309 22.67 0.51 -17.96
C LYS A 309 21.48 1.20 -17.30
N PHE A 310 20.27 1.08 -17.84
CA PHE A 310 19.10 1.78 -17.34
C PHE A 310 17.92 0.84 -17.18
N ASN A 311 17.16 1.08 -16.13
CA ASN A 311 15.81 0.57 -15.95
C ASN A 311 14.88 1.76 -15.77
N LEU A 312 14.14 2.14 -16.80
CA LEU A 312 13.16 3.22 -16.75
C LEU A 312 11.79 2.63 -16.45
N PHE A 313 11.09 3.16 -15.46
CA PHE A 313 9.73 2.76 -15.13
C PHE A 313 8.84 3.99 -14.95
N THR A 314 7.59 3.88 -15.41
CA THR A 314 6.58 4.93 -15.25
C THR A 314 5.21 4.33 -15.05
N GLN A 315 4.37 5.04 -14.31
CA GLN A 315 2.97 4.73 -14.11
C GLN A 315 2.15 6.02 -14.19
N LEU A 316 1.06 5.96 -14.93
CA LEU A 316 0.07 7.01 -15.05
C LEU A 316 -1.27 6.45 -14.60
N GLY A 317 -1.99 7.19 -13.79
CA GLY A 317 -3.32 6.81 -13.34
C GLY A 317 -4.22 8.02 -13.18
N ALA A 318 -5.47 7.86 -13.53
CA ALA A 318 -6.50 8.84 -13.27
C ALA A 318 -7.81 8.11 -12.94
N GLY A 319 -8.63 8.72 -12.10
CA GLY A 319 -9.92 8.13 -11.76
C GLY A 319 -10.77 9.04 -10.90
N TYR A 320 -12.01 8.59 -10.71
CA TYR A 320 -13.00 9.13 -9.80
C TYR A 320 -13.46 8.04 -8.86
N ARG A 321 -13.75 8.41 -7.62
CA ARG A 321 -14.27 7.48 -6.61
C ARG A 321 -15.26 8.19 -5.70
N GLU A 322 -16.43 7.59 -5.56
CA GLU A 322 -17.43 7.95 -4.57
C GLU A 322 -17.23 7.12 -3.29
N GLY A 323 -17.37 7.74 -2.13
CA GLY A 323 -17.17 7.11 -0.83
C GLY A 323 -18.31 7.38 0.15
N PRO A 324 -19.51 6.76 -0.02
CA PRO A 324 -20.61 6.94 0.90
C PRO A 324 -20.34 6.34 2.27
N ASN A 325 -20.81 6.99 3.32
CA ASN A 325 -20.87 6.49 4.69
C ASN A 325 -22.20 6.91 5.33
N GLU A 326 -22.91 5.97 5.92
CA GLU A 326 -24.01 6.26 6.83
C GLU A 326 -23.44 6.42 8.23
N VAL A 327 -23.85 7.47 8.93
CA VAL A 327 -23.42 7.79 10.29
C VAL A 327 -24.62 8.00 11.19
N GLU A 328 -24.55 7.43 12.39
CA GLU A 328 -25.56 7.63 13.43
C GLU A 328 -24.83 7.86 14.75
N SER A 329 -25.35 8.75 15.58
CA SER A 329 -24.89 8.87 16.96
C SER A 329 -26.02 9.29 17.90
N ARG A 330 -25.83 8.97 19.18
CA ARG A 330 -26.70 9.39 20.27
C ARG A 330 -25.85 9.76 21.46
N ASN A 331 -26.02 10.96 21.95
CA ASN A 331 -25.43 11.43 23.19
C ASN A 331 -26.55 11.66 24.21
N THR A 332 -26.44 11.10 25.40
CA THR A 332 -27.44 11.21 26.45
C THR A 332 -26.81 11.76 27.71
N ASP A 333 -27.34 12.85 28.22
CA ASP A 333 -27.07 13.40 29.54
C ASP A 333 -27.99 12.70 30.56
N LEU A 334 -27.39 11.88 31.40
CA LEU A 334 -28.13 11.10 32.41
C LEU A 334 -28.51 11.98 33.62
N VAL A 335 -27.83 13.10 33.82
CA VAL A 335 -28.11 14.04 34.93
C VAL A 335 -29.30 14.92 34.58
N ASN A 336 -29.32 15.51 33.39
CA ASN A 336 -30.37 16.38 32.93
C ASN A 336 -31.49 15.63 32.17
N ASN A 337 -31.28 14.36 31.91
CA ASN A 337 -32.22 13.50 31.20
C ASN A 337 -32.59 14.03 29.79
N THR A 338 -31.58 14.48 29.07
CA THR A 338 -31.70 14.98 27.68
C THR A 338 -30.83 14.14 26.74
N SER A 339 -31.21 14.10 25.45
CA SER A 339 -30.42 13.41 24.45
C SER A 339 -30.33 14.21 23.17
N VAL A 340 -29.22 14.07 22.45
CA VAL A 340 -29.08 14.52 21.05
C VAL A 340 -28.85 13.28 20.19
N ILE A 341 -29.70 13.11 19.18
CA ILE A 341 -29.58 12.06 18.18
C ILE A 341 -29.12 12.69 16.86
N THR A 342 -28.19 12.04 16.18
CA THR A 342 -27.79 12.43 14.83
C THR A 342 -27.85 11.24 13.89
N ALA A 343 -28.32 11.47 12.67
CA ALA A 343 -28.33 10.48 11.60
C ALA A 343 -28.09 11.16 10.25
N GLY A 344 -27.21 10.63 9.44
CA GLY A 344 -26.87 11.28 8.18
C GLY A 344 -26.03 10.44 7.24
N GLU A 345 -25.81 11.02 6.07
CA GLU A 345 -24.95 10.47 5.02
C GLU A 345 -23.80 11.43 4.74
N GLU A 346 -22.59 10.88 4.73
CA GLU A 346 -21.37 11.58 4.35
C GLU A 346 -20.84 10.99 3.07
N PHE A 347 -20.53 11.81 2.09
CA PHE A 347 -19.82 11.38 0.89
C PHE A 347 -18.38 11.89 0.92
N ARG A 348 -17.47 11.04 0.50
CA ARG A 348 -16.06 11.38 0.27
C ARG A 348 -15.73 11.04 -1.18
N ASN A 349 -16.08 11.98 -2.05
CA ASN A 349 -15.87 11.84 -3.48
C ASN A 349 -14.52 12.45 -3.83
N GLU A 350 -13.78 11.78 -4.69
CA GLU A 350 -12.47 12.26 -5.10
C GLU A 350 -12.19 11.95 -6.56
N THR A 351 -11.73 12.95 -7.28
CA THR A 351 -11.02 12.79 -8.56
C THR A 351 -9.54 12.77 -8.28
N TYR A 352 -8.83 11.76 -8.76
CA TYR A 352 -7.40 11.63 -8.50
C TYR A 352 -6.59 11.42 -9.76
N TYR A 353 -5.37 11.96 -9.73
CA TYR A 353 -4.34 11.79 -10.74
C TYR A 353 -3.07 11.28 -10.04
N ASN A 354 -2.39 10.32 -10.66
CA ASN A 354 -1.13 9.79 -10.14
C ASN A 354 -0.13 9.64 -11.28
N PHE A 355 1.09 10.11 -11.06
CA PHE A 355 2.21 10.03 -11.99
C PHE A 355 3.46 9.56 -11.26
N VAL A 356 3.98 8.41 -11.63
CA VAL A 356 5.25 7.87 -11.14
C VAL A 356 6.24 7.84 -12.28
N LEU A 357 7.45 8.30 -12.05
CA LEU A 357 8.58 8.20 -12.96
C LEU A 357 9.84 7.83 -12.17
N GLY A 358 10.60 6.87 -12.64
CA GLY A 358 11.85 6.52 -12.00
C GLY A 358 12.82 5.80 -12.92
N THR A 359 14.07 5.80 -12.51
CA THR A 359 15.16 5.13 -13.21
C THR A 359 16.18 4.55 -12.25
N ASP A 360 16.63 3.34 -12.54
CA ASP A 360 17.86 2.79 -11.99
C ASP A 360 18.97 2.97 -13.00
N TYR A 361 20.09 3.54 -12.60
CA TYR A 361 21.30 3.64 -13.40
C TYR A 361 22.37 2.73 -12.82
N TYR A 362 22.80 1.76 -13.61
CA TYR A 362 23.83 0.77 -13.25
C TYR A 362 25.20 1.28 -13.72
N PHE A 363 26.04 1.75 -12.79
CA PHE A 363 27.42 2.13 -13.08
C PHE A 363 28.21 0.89 -13.51
N ASP A 364 28.01 -0.20 -12.75
CA ASP A 364 28.57 -1.52 -12.93
C ASP A 364 27.62 -2.57 -12.34
N PRO A 365 27.87 -3.89 -12.46
CA PRO A 365 27.00 -4.93 -11.92
C PRO A 365 26.78 -4.88 -10.41
N THR A 366 27.63 -4.15 -9.68
CA THR A 366 27.63 -4.07 -8.21
C THR A 366 27.20 -2.70 -7.68
N SER A 367 26.99 -1.70 -8.56
CA SER A 367 26.69 -0.33 -8.15
C SER A 367 25.47 0.21 -8.91
N VAL A 368 24.44 0.64 -8.19
CA VAL A 368 23.21 1.18 -8.77
C VAL A 368 22.80 2.47 -8.06
N LEU A 369 22.46 3.47 -8.88
CA LEU A 369 21.79 4.70 -8.45
C LEU A 369 20.34 4.64 -8.89
N THR A 370 19.43 4.77 -7.95
CA THR A 370 17.98 4.88 -8.19
C THR A 370 17.56 6.33 -7.98
N LEU A 371 16.85 6.87 -8.95
CA LEU A 371 16.16 8.16 -8.84
C LEU A 371 14.71 7.94 -9.23
N SER A 372 13.77 8.32 -8.36
CA SER A 372 12.35 8.21 -8.66
C SER A 372 11.54 9.35 -8.04
N GLY A 373 10.40 9.63 -8.63
CA GLY A 373 9.44 10.60 -8.16
C GLY A 373 8.01 10.13 -8.37
N ASN A 374 7.14 10.54 -7.47
CA ASN A 374 5.70 10.40 -7.58
C ASN A 374 5.07 11.79 -7.42
N PHE A 375 4.13 12.10 -8.28
CA PHE A 375 3.22 13.21 -8.12
C PHE A 375 1.80 12.66 -8.11
N ALA A 376 1.02 12.97 -7.07
CA ALA A 376 -0.39 12.68 -7.02
C ALA A 376 -1.17 13.96 -6.69
N LEU A 377 -2.35 14.08 -7.26
CA LEU A 377 -3.28 15.17 -7.01
C LEU A 377 -4.65 14.55 -6.76
N GLU A 378 -5.25 14.87 -5.63
CA GLU A 378 -6.65 14.55 -5.34
C GLU A 378 -7.45 15.85 -5.29
N ILE A 379 -8.60 15.85 -5.94
CA ILE A 379 -9.61 16.90 -5.88
C ILE A 379 -10.82 16.26 -5.23
N GLU A 380 -11.20 16.75 -4.06
CA GLU A 380 -12.26 16.19 -3.24
C GLU A 380 -13.49 17.09 -3.32
N ASP A 381 -14.67 16.48 -3.44
CA ASP A 381 -15.99 17.05 -3.27
C ASP A 381 -16.75 16.16 -2.28
N GLN A 382 -17.03 16.71 -1.09
CA GLN A 382 -17.54 15.93 0.04
C GLN A 382 -18.87 16.53 0.55
N PRO A 383 -19.99 16.32 -0.13
CA PRO A 383 -21.29 16.69 0.41
C PRO A 383 -21.65 15.78 1.59
N SER A 384 -22.28 16.33 2.61
CA SER A 384 -22.93 15.57 3.66
C SER A 384 -24.22 16.20 4.11
N THR A 385 -25.15 15.36 4.59
CA THR A 385 -26.41 15.79 5.19
C THR A 385 -26.60 15.03 6.48
N THR A 386 -26.77 15.74 7.60
CA THR A 386 -26.96 15.18 8.92
C THR A 386 -28.19 15.80 9.57
N ASN A 387 -29.13 14.95 9.98
CA ASN A 387 -30.30 15.35 10.76
C ASN A 387 -29.97 15.24 12.26
N PHE A 388 -30.37 16.24 13.00
CA PHE A 388 -30.21 16.32 14.44
C PHE A 388 -31.56 16.43 15.11
N ALA A 389 -31.72 15.79 16.27
CA ALA A 389 -32.89 15.93 17.13
C ALA A 389 -32.48 16.01 18.59
N THR A 390 -33.01 16.99 19.31
CA THR A 390 -32.90 17.09 20.76
C THR A 390 -34.15 16.50 21.40
N LEU A 391 -33.97 15.63 22.40
CA LEU A 391 -35.03 14.94 23.11
C LEU A 391 -34.94 15.22 24.62
N GLU A 392 -36.08 15.34 25.27
CA GLU A 392 -36.23 15.29 26.71
C GLU A 392 -36.48 13.85 27.22
N GLY A 393 -36.43 13.63 28.52
CA GLY A 393 -36.39 12.33 29.13
C GLY A 393 -37.54 11.39 28.88
N ASP A 394 -38.68 11.91 28.45
CA ASP A 394 -39.83 11.15 27.99
C ASP A 394 -39.75 10.77 26.49
N GLN A 395 -38.59 11.01 25.87
CA GLN A 395 -38.34 10.86 24.41
C GLN A 395 -39.15 11.86 23.56
N THR A 396 -39.63 12.96 24.14
CA THR A 396 -40.29 14.03 23.41
C THR A 396 -39.24 14.83 22.62
N VAL A 397 -39.41 14.94 21.34
CA VAL A 397 -38.54 15.78 20.47
C VAL A 397 -38.86 17.24 20.75
N THR A 398 -37.86 18.01 21.12
CA THR A 398 -37.97 19.43 21.47
C THR A 398 -37.46 20.33 20.33
N SER A 399 -36.52 19.83 19.52
CA SER A 399 -35.98 20.54 18.36
C SER A 399 -35.47 19.55 17.32
N GLU A 400 -35.68 19.86 16.06
CA GLU A 400 -35.10 19.14 14.93
C GLU A 400 -34.50 20.12 13.92
N TRP A 401 -33.33 19.80 13.38
CA TRP A 401 -32.72 20.56 12.30
C TRP A 401 -31.87 19.68 11.40
N GLU A 402 -31.63 20.13 10.18
CA GLU A 402 -30.75 19.51 9.22
C GLU A 402 -29.49 20.35 9.05
N ARG A 403 -28.32 19.73 9.13
CA ARG A 403 -27.04 20.33 8.79
C ARG A 403 -26.56 19.76 7.46
N THR A 404 -26.41 20.64 6.48
CA THR A 404 -25.76 20.32 5.22
C THR A 404 -24.31 20.80 5.24
N GLU A 405 -23.41 20.05 4.61
CA GLU A 405 -22.02 20.41 4.40
C GLU A 405 -21.69 20.29 2.91
N VAL A 406 -21.00 21.30 2.39
CA VAL A 406 -20.33 21.24 1.11
C VAL A 406 -18.85 21.50 1.34
N THR A 407 -18.02 20.50 1.09
CA THR A 407 -16.57 20.58 1.27
C THR A 407 -15.85 20.34 -0.04
N ASP A 408 -15.04 21.31 -0.44
CA ASP A 408 -14.09 21.20 -1.55
C ASP A 408 -12.66 21.12 -1.01
N ALA A 409 -11.86 20.22 -1.55
CA ALA A 409 -10.45 20.14 -1.18
C ALA A 409 -9.55 19.77 -2.35
N THR A 410 -8.32 20.26 -2.29
CA THR A 410 -7.25 19.91 -3.23
C THR A 410 -6.05 19.42 -2.45
N ASN A 411 -5.59 18.20 -2.75
CA ASN A 411 -4.51 17.52 -2.02
C ASN A 411 -3.35 17.18 -2.96
N PRO A 412 -2.40 18.07 -3.19
CA PRO A 412 -1.17 17.74 -3.90
C PRO A 412 -0.23 16.91 -3.02
N LYS A 413 0.36 15.87 -3.63
CA LYS A 413 1.34 14.98 -3.00
C LYS A 413 2.57 14.86 -3.89
N PHE A 414 3.74 15.04 -3.31
CA PHE A 414 5.02 14.83 -4.00
C PHE A 414 5.88 13.88 -3.17
N ARG A 415 6.47 12.91 -3.84
CA ARG A 415 7.46 12.03 -3.24
C ARG A 415 8.65 11.91 -4.18
N TYR A 416 9.84 12.00 -3.65
CA TYR A 416 11.06 11.73 -4.40
C TYR A 416 11.97 10.81 -3.60
N GLU A 417 12.80 10.09 -4.33
CA GLU A 417 13.72 9.10 -3.79
C GLU A 417 15.03 9.14 -4.56
N LEU A 418 16.12 9.29 -3.84
CA LEU A 418 17.48 9.10 -4.32
C LEU A 418 18.12 8.01 -3.49
N GLN A 419 18.62 6.95 -4.14
CA GLN A 419 19.30 5.85 -3.46
C GLN A 419 20.55 5.46 -4.22
N TYR A 420 21.61 5.17 -3.46
CA TYR A 420 22.81 4.55 -3.99
C TYR A 420 23.07 3.24 -3.25
N LYS A 421 23.15 2.14 -3.99
CA LYS A 421 23.49 0.82 -3.45
C LYS A 421 24.80 0.35 -4.06
N LYS A 422 25.74 -0.09 -3.20
CA LYS A 422 26.96 -0.78 -3.57
C LYS A 422 26.95 -2.19 -2.96
N ASP A 423 27.05 -3.20 -3.81
CA ASP A 423 27.36 -4.58 -3.43
C ASP A 423 28.88 -4.77 -3.53
N PHE A 424 29.54 -5.28 -2.50
CA PHE A 424 30.97 -5.52 -2.53
C PHE A 424 31.26 -6.92 -3.08
N GLU A 425 32.40 -7.06 -3.75
CA GLU A 425 32.81 -8.35 -4.32
C GLU A 425 33.09 -9.40 -3.22
N GLY A 426 32.84 -10.66 -3.54
CA GLY A 426 33.14 -11.82 -2.69
C GLY A 426 32.00 -12.30 -1.79
N ASN A 427 30.99 -11.47 -1.48
CA ASN A 427 29.80 -11.90 -0.74
C ASN A 427 28.59 -11.01 -1.09
N GLU A 428 27.49 -11.63 -1.47
CA GLU A 428 26.27 -10.93 -1.91
C GLU A 428 25.59 -10.13 -0.79
N ASP A 429 25.79 -10.49 0.47
CA ASP A 429 25.25 -9.82 1.64
C ASP A 429 26.13 -8.64 2.11
N HIS A 430 27.34 -8.45 1.52
CA HIS A 430 28.21 -7.31 1.83
C HIS A 430 27.76 -6.08 1.05
N THR A 431 27.04 -5.17 1.72
CA THR A 431 26.35 -4.06 1.05
C THR A 431 26.50 -2.74 1.78
N LEU A 432 26.53 -1.65 1.01
CA LEU A 432 26.34 -0.27 1.49
C LEU A 432 25.12 0.31 0.78
N LEU A 433 24.18 0.87 1.52
CA LEU A 433 23.00 1.52 1.01
C LEU A 433 22.85 2.91 1.61
N PHE A 434 22.86 3.93 0.76
CA PHE A 434 22.46 5.30 1.09
C PHE A 434 21.09 5.58 0.50
N SER A 435 20.20 6.22 1.27
CA SER A 435 18.86 6.60 0.83
C SER A 435 18.55 8.02 1.29
N ALA A 436 18.00 8.84 0.39
CA ALA A 436 17.42 10.14 0.71
C ALA A 436 16.01 10.19 0.12
N LEU A 437 15.02 10.32 0.98
CA LEU A 437 13.59 10.30 0.66
C LEU A 437 12.99 11.62 1.07
N GLY A 438 12.07 12.17 0.27
CA GLY A 438 11.25 13.31 0.63
C GLY A 438 9.80 13.04 0.27
N ASN A 439 8.90 13.32 1.20
CA ASN A 439 7.46 13.31 1.01
C ASN A 439 6.90 14.68 1.32
N PHE A 440 6.02 15.17 0.48
CA PHE A 440 5.26 16.39 0.69
C PHE A 440 3.79 16.07 0.52
N PHE A 441 2.99 16.54 1.44
CA PHE A 441 1.55 16.49 1.39
C PHE A 441 0.98 17.88 1.67
N GLY A 442 0.08 18.35 0.80
CA GLY A 442 -0.68 19.57 1.00
C GLY A 442 -2.17 19.26 1.01
N LYS A 443 -2.93 20.08 1.73
CA LYS A 443 -4.38 20.06 1.69
C LYS A 443 -4.88 21.49 1.82
N ASP A 444 -5.51 22.01 0.76
CA ASP A 444 -6.29 23.25 0.78
C ASP A 444 -7.77 22.83 0.72
N GLN A 445 -8.49 23.08 1.81
CA GLN A 445 -9.89 22.67 1.98
C GLN A 445 -10.72 23.85 2.43
N SER A 446 -11.90 24.01 1.83
CA SER A 446 -12.96 24.89 2.32
C SER A 446 -14.22 24.07 2.56
N SER A 447 -14.95 24.37 3.63
CA SER A 447 -16.23 23.75 3.93
C SER A 447 -17.24 24.84 4.30
N GLU A 448 -18.42 24.69 3.76
CA GLU A 448 -19.59 25.48 4.11
C GLU A 448 -20.61 24.59 4.82
N PHE A 449 -21.04 24.99 5.99
CA PHE A 449 -22.05 24.33 6.80
C PHE A 449 -23.28 25.21 6.91
N THR A 450 -24.46 24.63 6.70
CA THR A 450 -25.75 25.33 6.86
C THR A 450 -26.66 24.48 7.72
N ASP A 451 -27.12 25.03 8.81
CA ASP A 451 -28.12 24.46 9.69
C ASP A 451 -29.49 25.07 9.35
N THR A 452 -30.48 24.21 9.14
CA THR A 452 -31.86 24.58 8.82
C THR A 452 -32.83 23.94 9.81
N THR A 453 -33.56 24.75 10.56
CA THR A 453 -34.53 24.28 11.55
C THR A 453 -35.71 23.59 10.85
N ILE A 454 -36.07 22.39 11.29
CA ILE A 454 -37.25 21.64 10.86
C ILE A 454 -38.39 21.87 11.85
N SER A 455 -38.12 21.75 13.15
CA SER A 455 -39.11 21.94 14.20
C SER A 455 -38.50 22.39 15.54
N GLY A 456 -39.28 23.05 16.37
CA GLY A 456 -38.86 23.41 17.74
C GLY A 456 -38.08 24.73 17.83
N ALA A 457 -36.99 24.76 18.63
CA ALA A 457 -36.14 25.95 18.80
C ALA A 457 -35.40 26.26 17.48
N ASN A 458 -35.17 27.57 17.22
CA ASN A 458 -34.43 27.97 16.03
C ASN A 458 -32.95 27.61 16.19
N ASN A 459 -32.46 26.78 15.24
CA ASN A 459 -31.08 26.35 15.12
C ASN A 459 -30.46 26.79 13.77
N ASP A 460 -31.13 27.72 13.04
CA ASP A 460 -30.60 28.22 11.76
C ASP A 460 -29.23 28.89 12.01
N ASP A 461 -28.21 28.38 11.36
CA ASP A 461 -26.85 28.89 11.46
C ASP A 461 -26.06 28.58 10.17
N SER A 462 -24.99 29.31 9.95
CA SER A 462 -24.05 29.05 8.86
C SER A 462 -22.62 29.25 9.34
N GLN A 463 -21.76 28.36 8.93
CA GLN A 463 -20.34 28.38 9.27
C GLN A 463 -19.48 28.13 8.04
N LEU A 464 -18.36 28.81 7.93
CA LEU A 464 -17.32 28.53 6.95
C LEU A 464 -16.07 28.02 7.68
N THR A 465 -15.41 27.01 7.10
CA THR A 465 -14.07 26.63 7.57
C THR A 465 -13.10 26.60 6.40
N ARG A 466 -11.86 26.95 6.71
CA ARG A 466 -10.74 26.80 5.79
C ARG A 466 -9.60 26.09 6.49
N THR A 467 -8.97 25.18 5.78
CA THR A 467 -7.76 24.46 6.20
C THR A 467 -6.69 24.59 5.13
N ASP A 468 -5.52 25.16 5.46
CA ASP A 468 -4.31 25.06 4.65
C ASP A 468 -3.30 24.21 5.44
N PHE A 469 -3.19 22.95 5.05
CA PHE A 469 -2.34 21.96 5.69
C PHE A 469 -1.14 21.65 4.81
N LYS A 470 0.06 21.61 5.39
CA LYS A 470 1.30 21.26 4.73
C LYS A 470 2.13 20.34 5.61
N GLU A 471 2.61 19.27 5.03
CA GLU A 471 3.53 18.33 5.67
C GLU A 471 4.73 18.08 4.76
N ALA A 472 5.93 18.11 5.33
CA ALA A 472 7.17 17.75 4.66
C ALA A 472 7.97 16.77 5.53
N VAL A 473 8.21 15.57 4.99
CA VAL A 473 9.00 14.54 5.68
C VAL A 473 10.24 14.22 4.86
N PHE A 474 11.41 14.41 5.45
CA PHE A 474 12.70 14.03 4.86
C PHE A 474 13.33 12.90 5.65
N THR A 475 13.79 11.87 4.96
CA THR A 475 14.50 10.75 5.58
C THR A 475 15.83 10.52 4.89
N PHE A 476 16.90 10.58 5.64
CA PHE A 476 18.24 10.20 5.21
C PHE A 476 18.66 8.95 5.95
N LYS A 477 19.14 7.93 5.23
CA LYS A 477 19.53 6.65 5.81
C LYS A 477 20.79 6.12 5.18
N LEU A 478 21.69 5.61 6.03
CA LEU A 478 22.91 4.92 5.63
C LEU A 478 22.94 3.56 6.34
N ASP A 479 22.91 2.48 5.58
CA ASP A 479 23.00 1.11 6.06
C ASP A 479 24.25 0.44 5.53
N TYR A 480 25.04 -0.19 6.41
CA TYR A 480 26.20 -0.99 6.05
C TYR A 480 26.05 -2.38 6.64
N THR A 481 26.14 -3.40 5.80
CA THR A 481 26.10 -4.81 6.18
C THR A 481 27.39 -5.48 5.77
N LYS A 482 28.08 -6.12 6.71
CA LYS A 482 29.33 -6.85 6.47
C LYS A 482 29.27 -8.25 7.04
N PRO A 483 29.22 -9.29 6.21
CA PRO A 483 29.51 -10.66 6.62
C PRO A 483 31.05 -10.79 6.88
N PHE A 484 31.40 -11.30 8.04
CA PHE A 484 32.80 -11.61 8.40
C PHE A 484 33.15 -13.05 8.04
N THR A 485 32.17 -13.93 8.18
CA THR A 485 32.23 -15.34 7.75
C THR A 485 30.86 -15.71 7.15
N ASP A 486 30.69 -16.94 6.68
CA ASP A 486 29.42 -17.47 6.23
C ASP A 486 28.35 -17.51 7.35
N GLU A 487 28.75 -17.48 8.59
CA GLU A 487 27.89 -17.56 9.77
C GLU A 487 27.75 -16.23 10.53
N TRP A 488 28.75 -15.32 10.46
CA TRP A 488 28.75 -14.08 11.23
C TRP A 488 28.54 -12.85 10.34
N THR A 489 27.55 -12.07 10.70
CA THR A 489 27.23 -10.80 10.01
C THR A 489 27.06 -9.67 11.02
N VAL A 490 27.61 -8.50 10.68
CA VAL A 490 27.39 -7.25 11.41
C VAL A 490 26.68 -6.27 10.49
N GLU A 491 25.66 -5.62 11.04
CA GLU A 491 24.95 -4.53 10.38
C GLU A 491 25.02 -3.28 11.26
N THR A 492 25.29 -2.14 10.65
CA THR A 492 25.30 -0.84 11.33
C THR A 492 24.78 0.25 10.40
N GLY A 493 24.28 1.32 10.99
CA GLY A 493 23.78 2.43 10.20
C GLY A 493 23.27 3.58 11.02
N ALA A 494 22.84 4.61 10.29
CA ALA A 494 22.24 5.81 10.84
C ALA A 494 21.05 6.25 9.99
N GLN A 495 20.08 6.84 10.64
CA GLN A 495 18.88 7.40 10.02
C GLN A 495 18.58 8.75 10.64
N TYR A 496 18.26 9.73 9.80
CA TYR A 496 17.79 11.04 10.25
C TYR A 496 16.47 11.36 9.56
N VAL A 497 15.44 11.57 10.38
CA VAL A 497 14.09 11.93 9.93
C VAL A 497 13.81 13.33 10.38
N ILE A 498 13.30 14.15 9.47
CA ILE A 498 12.77 15.49 9.72
C ILE A 498 11.32 15.46 9.29
N ASN A 499 10.42 15.81 10.17
CA ASN A 499 9.00 15.96 9.88
C ASN A 499 8.57 17.37 10.28
N ASP A 500 8.13 18.15 9.31
CA ASP A 500 7.74 19.55 9.45
C ASP A 500 6.31 19.71 8.94
N VAL A 501 5.45 20.27 9.80
CA VAL A 501 4.02 20.38 9.53
C VAL A 501 3.52 21.76 9.94
N SER A 502 2.67 22.33 9.10
CA SER A 502 1.89 23.53 9.38
C SER A 502 0.42 23.26 9.05
N ASN A 503 -0.47 23.63 9.94
CA ASN A 503 -1.91 23.59 9.74
C ASN A 503 -2.54 24.91 10.11
N ASP A 504 -2.93 25.69 9.12
CA ASP A 504 -3.69 26.93 9.30
C ASP A 504 -5.18 26.59 9.19
N TYR A 505 -5.91 26.80 10.29
CA TYR A 505 -7.33 26.46 10.40
C TYR A 505 -8.12 27.70 10.81
N GLU A 506 -9.09 28.09 9.98
CA GLU A 506 -9.96 29.22 10.19
C GLU A 506 -11.42 28.78 10.24
N VAL A 507 -12.15 29.30 11.23
CA VAL A 507 -13.59 29.13 11.36
C VAL A 507 -14.25 30.51 11.38
N GLN A 508 -15.30 30.67 10.59
CA GLN A 508 -16.13 31.86 10.55
C GLN A 508 -17.58 31.47 10.83
N ASN A 509 -18.24 32.22 11.71
CA ASN A 509 -19.65 32.06 12.04
C ASN A 509 -20.47 33.19 11.39
N TRP A 510 -21.68 32.88 10.96
CA TRP A 510 -22.63 33.87 10.43
C TRP A 510 -23.22 34.69 11.57
N ILE A 511 -22.84 35.97 11.66
CA ILE A 511 -23.29 36.87 12.75
C ILE A 511 -23.80 38.19 12.13
N ASN A 512 -25.09 38.52 12.37
CA ASN A 512 -25.70 39.78 11.94
C ASN A 512 -25.57 40.08 10.41
N GLY A 513 -25.52 39.08 9.56
CA GLY A 513 -25.48 39.29 8.12
C GLY A 513 -24.09 39.23 7.47
N ASP A 514 -23.04 38.92 8.25
CA ASP A 514 -21.67 38.76 7.77
C ASP A 514 -21.00 37.53 8.40
N PHE A 515 -20.03 36.93 7.71
CA PHE A 515 -19.17 35.90 8.28
C PHE A 515 -18.04 36.54 9.10
N VAL A 516 -17.98 36.20 10.38
CA VAL A 516 -17.04 36.74 11.37
C VAL A 516 -16.13 35.62 11.87
N ILE A 517 -14.81 35.83 11.86
CA ILE A 517 -13.84 34.84 12.37
C ILE A 517 -14.12 34.56 13.85
N ASP A 518 -14.21 33.28 14.17
CA ASP A 518 -14.25 32.78 15.54
C ASP A 518 -12.82 32.59 16.08
N PRO A 519 -12.33 33.49 16.96
CA PRO A 519 -10.97 33.37 17.46
C PRO A 519 -10.77 32.20 18.43
N GLY A 520 -11.85 31.61 18.97
CA GLY A 520 -11.80 30.43 19.83
C GLY A 520 -11.63 29.12 19.07
N LEU A 521 -12.01 29.09 17.78
CA LEU A 521 -11.93 27.95 16.92
C LEU A 521 -10.85 28.09 15.82
N THR A 522 -10.34 29.31 15.60
CA THR A 522 -9.32 29.60 14.58
C THR A 522 -7.94 29.58 15.19
N ASN A 523 -7.01 28.85 14.57
CA ASN A 523 -5.61 28.83 15.02
C ASN A 523 -4.68 28.31 13.92
N ASN A 524 -3.38 28.54 14.09
CA ASN A 524 -2.31 27.92 13.32
C ASN A 524 -1.51 26.99 14.23
N PHE A 525 -1.35 25.75 13.82
CA PHE A 525 -0.59 24.71 14.50
C PHE A 525 0.66 24.38 13.72
N GLU A 526 1.81 24.56 14.34
CA GLU A 526 3.12 24.18 13.82
C GLU A 526 3.66 22.96 14.58
N PHE A 527 4.24 22.04 13.85
CA PHE A 527 4.85 20.84 14.38
C PHE A 527 6.19 20.59 13.68
N ASP A 528 7.27 20.51 14.44
CA ASP A 528 8.61 20.14 13.98
C ASP A 528 9.11 18.94 14.79
N GLN A 529 9.45 17.85 14.12
CA GLN A 529 10.02 16.66 14.76
C GLN A 529 11.29 16.24 14.03
N LYS A 530 12.37 16.04 14.77
CA LYS A 530 13.65 15.53 14.29
C LYS A 530 14.04 14.30 15.07
N VAL A 531 14.29 13.19 14.37
CA VAL A 531 14.71 11.93 14.96
C VAL A 531 16.02 11.47 14.35
N LEU A 532 17.08 11.42 15.16
CA LEU A 532 18.35 10.83 14.80
C LEU A 532 18.46 9.44 15.43
N GLY A 533 18.49 8.40 14.59
CA GLY A 533 18.67 7.02 15.00
C GLY A 533 20.01 6.46 14.53
N THR A 534 20.72 5.77 15.41
CA THR A 534 21.91 4.97 15.06
C THR A 534 21.74 3.56 15.57
N TYR A 535 22.22 2.57 14.84
CA TYR A 535 22.09 1.19 15.26
C TYR A 535 23.32 0.33 14.95
N ALA A 536 23.45 -0.75 15.72
CA ALA A 536 24.38 -1.83 15.44
C ALA A 536 23.72 -3.17 15.78
N THR A 537 23.91 -4.19 14.93
CA THR A 537 23.44 -5.56 15.15
C THR A 537 24.55 -6.55 14.81
N GLY A 538 24.65 -7.63 15.59
CA GLY A 538 25.46 -8.79 15.31
C GLY A 538 24.59 -10.02 15.16
N ALA A 539 24.80 -10.82 14.13
CA ALA A 539 24.07 -12.04 13.86
C ALA A 539 25.03 -13.23 13.66
N PHE A 540 24.65 -14.35 14.25
CA PHE A 540 25.26 -15.67 14.04
C PHE A 540 24.20 -16.60 13.45
N GLU A 541 24.43 -17.15 12.27
CA GLU A 541 23.55 -18.13 11.59
C GLU A 541 24.28 -19.43 11.31
N GLY A 542 24.24 -20.36 12.27
CA GLY A 542 24.73 -21.72 12.08
C GLY A 542 23.66 -22.63 11.47
N LYS A 543 24.01 -23.90 11.26
CA LYS A 543 23.12 -24.92 10.66
C LYS A 543 21.87 -25.17 11.51
N THR A 544 21.96 -25.14 12.81
CA THR A 544 20.90 -25.50 13.77
C THR A 544 20.44 -24.28 14.56
N TRP A 545 21.39 -23.49 15.06
CA TRP A 545 21.13 -22.30 15.87
C TRP A 545 21.31 -21.03 15.06
N GLY A 546 20.51 -20.07 15.35
CA GLY A 546 20.68 -18.71 14.93
C GLY A 546 20.47 -17.75 16.09
N LEU A 547 21.34 -16.74 16.21
CA LEU A 547 21.31 -15.70 17.25
C LEU A 547 21.53 -14.33 16.62
N LYS A 548 20.68 -13.34 16.93
CA LYS A 548 20.88 -11.95 16.51
C LYS A 548 20.59 -11.04 17.68
N ALA A 549 21.51 -10.14 17.98
CA ALA A 549 21.31 -9.10 18.97
C ALA A 549 21.68 -7.75 18.38
N GLY A 550 20.98 -6.74 18.80
CA GLY A 550 21.21 -5.38 18.32
C GLY A 550 20.67 -4.34 19.26
N VAL A 551 21.15 -3.14 19.03
CA VAL A 551 20.73 -1.97 19.79
C VAL A 551 20.58 -0.81 18.82
N ARG A 552 19.54 0.00 19.03
CA ARG A 552 19.29 1.27 18.34
C ARG A 552 19.14 2.37 19.38
N LEU A 553 19.86 3.45 19.15
CA LEU A 553 19.78 4.67 19.94
C LEU A 553 19.06 5.72 19.10
N GLU A 554 17.99 6.31 19.64
CA GLU A 554 17.29 7.42 18.99
C GLU A 554 17.24 8.64 19.88
N GLN A 555 17.59 9.78 19.31
CA GLN A 555 17.38 11.10 19.89
C GLN A 555 16.24 11.78 19.12
N THR A 556 15.23 12.20 19.84
CA THR A 556 14.05 12.88 19.32
C THR A 556 13.99 14.28 19.88
N ASN A 557 13.82 15.27 18.98
CA ASN A 557 13.42 16.62 19.31
C ASN A 557 12.06 16.87 18.65
N LEU A 558 11.08 17.23 19.44
CA LEU A 558 9.72 17.53 18.99
C LEU A 558 9.31 18.88 19.54
N ASN A 559 8.81 19.75 18.69
CA ASN A 559 8.26 21.05 19.08
C ASN A 559 6.88 21.20 18.45
N THR A 560 5.94 21.70 19.21
CA THR A 560 4.61 22.12 18.73
C THR A 560 4.36 23.55 19.17
N LEU A 561 3.70 24.34 18.35
CA LEU A 561 3.33 25.71 18.64
C LEU A 561 1.90 25.98 18.15
N LEU A 562 1.08 26.51 19.03
CA LEU A 562 -0.21 27.11 18.73
C LEU A 562 -0.03 28.62 18.67
N THR A 563 -0.01 29.19 17.47
CA THR A 563 0.43 30.60 17.29
C THR A 563 -0.51 31.60 17.91
N ASN A 564 -1.83 31.34 17.92
CA ASN A 564 -2.83 32.26 18.45
C ASN A 564 -2.81 32.35 19.99
N THR A 565 -2.58 31.22 20.65
CA THR A 565 -2.50 31.16 22.13
C THR A 565 -1.09 31.36 22.66
N GLY A 566 -0.08 31.16 21.79
CA GLY A 566 1.33 31.12 22.17
C GLY A 566 1.67 29.87 23.00
N GLU A 567 0.81 28.87 23.02
CA GLU A 567 1.07 27.59 23.69
C GLU A 567 2.13 26.82 22.90
N ASP A 568 3.27 26.57 23.55
CA ASP A 568 4.34 25.78 23.00
C ASP A 568 4.63 24.54 23.85
N ASN A 569 4.96 23.44 23.19
CA ASN A 569 5.44 22.24 23.87
C ASN A 569 6.72 21.76 23.18
N SER A 570 7.76 21.56 23.97
CA SER A 570 9.05 21.08 23.48
C SER A 570 9.46 19.83 24.25
N GLN A 571 9.72 18.76 23.52
CA GLN A 571 10.17 17.49 24.06
C GLN A 571 11.53 17.12 23.48
N ASN A 572 12.46 16.76 24.34
CA ASN A 572 13.78 16.27 23.93
C ASN A 572 14.10 15.04 24.75
N TYR A 573 14.22 13.90 24.09
CA TYR A 573 14.50 12.64 24.75
C TYR A 573 15.39 11.74 23.92
N THR A 574 16.15 10.90 24.63
CA THR A 574 17.02 9.89 24.03
C THR A 574 16.63 8.52 24.56
N ASN A 575 16.36 7.57 23.66
CA ASN A 575 15.90 6.24 24.02
C ASN A 575 16.74 5.15 23.37
N LEU A 576 16.87 4.05 24.13
CA LEU A 576 17.56 2.85 23.69
C LEU A 576 16.54 1.76 23.35
N PHE A 577 16.69 1.17 22.17
CA PHE A 577 15.83 0.11 21.65
C PHE A 577 16.63 -1.16 21.39
N PRO A 578 16.80 -2.00 22.43
CA PRO A 578 17.45 -3.30 22.28
C PRO A 578 16.53 -4.28 21.54
N SER A 579 17.14 -5.20 20.80
CA SER A 579 16.46 -6.35 20.19
C SER A 579 17.32 -7.60 20.30
N ALA A 580 16.68 -8.76 20.48
CA ALA A 580 17.34 -10.05 20.52
C ALA A 580 16.45 -11.10 19.85
N HIS A 581 17.01 -11.91 18.99
CA HIS A 581 16.29 -12.96 18.27
C HIS A 581 17.11 -14.25 18.35
N SER A 582 16.44 -15.36 18.56
CA SER A 582 17.04 -16.68 18.46
C SER A 582 16.15 -17.58 17.61
N SER A 583 16.75 -18.53 16.93
CA SER A 583 16.05 -19.57 16.20
C SER A 583 16.73 -20.91 16.41
N TYR A 584 15.90 -21.95 16.47
CA TYR A 584 16.37 -23.33 16.55
C TYR A 584 15.65 -24.18 15.50
N LYS A 585 16.44 -24.81 14.62
CA LYS A 585 15.95 -25.70 13.57
C LYS A 585 16.03 -27.14 14.04
N PHE A 586 14.88 -27.74 14.43
CA PHE A 586 14.79 -29.16 14.76
C PHE A 586 14.97 -30.03 13.51
N SER A 587 14.44 -29.55 12.40
CA SER A 587 14.54 -30.16 11.07
C SER A 587 14.24 -29.12 10.00
N GLU A 588 14.34 -29.50 8.73
CA GLU A 588 13.89 -28.63 7.62
C GLU A 588 12.38 -28.31 7.64
N LYS A 589 11.59 -29.08 8.42
CA LYS A 589 10.14 -28.97 8.52
C LYS A 589 9.68 -28.31 9.81
N VAL A 590 10.53 -28.22 10.82
CA VAL A 590 10.16 -27.70 12.14
C VAL A 590 11.23 -26.77 12.66
N SER A 591 10.86 -25.55 12.98
CA SER A 591 11.72 -24.59 13.66
C SER A 591 10.94 -23.78 14.69
N VAL A 592 11.66 -23.28 15.68
CA VAL A 592 11.13 -22.38 16.71
C VAL A 592 11.96 -21.09 16.69
N GLN A 593 11.31 -19.98 16.83
CA GLN A 593 11.91 -18.65 16.91
C GLN A 593 11.45 -17.97 18.19
N ALA A 594 12.36 -17.33 18.90
CA ALA A 594 12.07 -16.46 20.02
C ALA A 594 12.63 -15.07 19.71
N GLY A 595 11.87 -14.04 20.07
CA GLY A 595 12.21 -12.65 19.81
C GLY A 595 11.83 -11.74 20.97
N TYR A 596 12.71 -10.77 21.22
CA TYR A 596 12.46 -9.63 22.08
C TYR A 596 12.79 -8.35 21.32
N SER A 597 11.94 -7.34 21.45
CA SER A 597 12.26 -5.99 21.00
C SER A 597 11.55 -4.94 21.86
N LYS A 598 12.25 -3.84 22.12
CA LYS A 598 11.64 -2.61 22.64
C LYS A 598 11.28 -1.71 21.48
N ARG A 599 10.07 -1.15 21.52
CA ARG A 599 9.50 -0.31 20.47
C ARG A 599 8.94 0.98 21.05
N ILE A 600 8.75 1.98 20.19
CA ILE A 600 8.13 3.25 20.53
C ILE A 600 6.95 3.50 19.58
N TYR A 601 5.88 4.08 20.09
CA TYR A 601 4.85 4.74 19.30
C TYR A 601 4.86 6.22 19.66
N ARG A 602 5.20 7.04 18.66
CA ARG A 602 5.14 8.50 18.81
C ARG A 602 3.75 8.98 18.45
N PRO A 603 3.17 9.94 19.23
CA PRO A 603 1.94 10.56 18.84
C PRO A 603 2.06 11.12 17.42
N ARG A 604 1.07 10.82 16.61
CA ARG A 604 1.01 11.33 15.23
C ARG A 604 0.43 12.73 15.25
N LEU A 605 0.62 13.46 14.17
CA LEU A 605 0.05 14.79 14.01
C LEU A 605 -1.41 14.89 14.47
N TRP A 606 -2.27 13.95 14.04
CA TRP A 606 -3.69 13.92 14.40
C TRP A 606 -3.98 13.61 15.87
N ASP A 607 -3.02 13.03 16.57
CA ASP A 607 -3.11 12.85 18.02
C ASP A 607 -2.68 14.13 18.77
N LEU A 608 -1.85 14.97 18.14
CA LEU A 608 -1.30 16.21 18.72
C LEU A 608 -2.10 17.47 18.35
N ASN A 609 -2.65 17.52 17.11
CA ASN A 609 -3.34 18.70 16.60
C ASN A 609 -4.63 18.97 17.40
N PRO A 610 -4.74 20.08 18.14
CA PRO A 610 -5.88 20.37 19.00
C PRO A 610 -7.15 20.79 18.26
N PHE A 611 -7.07 20.96 16.93
CA PHE A 611 -8.24 21.34 16.13
C PHE A 611 -9.21 20.19 15.97
N PHE A 612 -10.47 20.53 15.93
CA PHE A 612 -11.55 19.57 15.81
C PHE A 612 -12.39 19.81 14.57
N ASN A 613 -12.97 18.73 14.06
CA ASN A 613 -13.89 18.79 12.95
C ASN A 613 -15.27 19.20 13.47
N ILE A 614 -15.82 20.31 12.97
CA ILE A 614 -17.12 20.83 13.34
C ILE A 614 -18.29 20.23 12.54
N ARG A 615 -18.06 19.20 11.74
CA ARG A 615 -19.12 18.50 10.98
C ARG A 615 -20.25 18.00 11.88
N ASN A 616 -19.88 17.44 13.03
CA ASN A 616 -20.81 17.07 14.07
C ASN A 616 -20.42 17.77 15.39
N ASN A 617 -21.09 18.87 15.70
CA ASN A 617 -20.81 19.70 16.87
C ASN A 617 -21.09 18.99 18.21
N PHE A 618 -21.76 17.84 18.22
CA PHE A 618 -22.05 17.04 19.41
C PHE A 618 -21.08 15.87 19.61
N ASN A 619 -20.24 15.57 18.61
CA ASN A 619 -19.23 14.50 18.68
C ASN A 619 -17.87 15.02 18.18
N ILE A 620 -17.19 15.76 19.03
CA ILE A 620 -15.94 16.42 18.74
C ILE A 620 -14.76 15.46 18.94
N ARG A 621 -13.80 15.50 18.02
CA ARG A 621 -12.50 14.87 18.16
C ARG A 621 -11.42 15.92 18.18
N GLN A 622 -10.59 15.90 19.19
CA GLN A 622 -9.53 16.86 19.42
C GLN A 622 -8.21 16.14 19.70
N GLY A 623 -7.09 16.64 19.23
CA GLY A 623 -5.77 16.15 19.62
C GLY A 623 -5.28 16.76 20.93
N ASN A 624 -4.13 16.29 21.40
CA ASN A 624 -3.48 16.75 22.62
C ASN A 624 -1.98 17.01 22.35
N PRO A 625 -1.53 18.27 22.26
CA PRO A 625 -0.14 18.60 21.96
C PRO A 625 0.83 18.14 23.05
N ASN A 626 0.33 17.82 24.25
CA ASN A 626 1.15 17.42 25.41
C ASN A 626 1.40 15.89 25.50
N LEU A 627 0.97 15.12 24.52
CA LEU A 627 1.16 13.66 24.54
C LEU A 627 2.63 13.26 24.56
N MET A 628 2.91 12.28 25.41
CA MET A 628 4.17 11.56 25.48
C MET A 628 4.13 10.29 24.60
N PRO A 629 5.27 9.80 24.10
CA PRO A 629 5.29 8.55 23.35
C PRO A 629 5.03 7.34 24.26
N GLU A 630 4.39 6.30 23.69
CA GLU A 630 4.25 4.98 24.31
C GLU A 630 5.51 4.14 24.10
N PHE A 631 5.87 3.33 25.10
CA PHE A 631 6.94 2.35 24.98
C PHE A 631 6.40 0.94 25.17
N THR A 632 6.77 0.04 24.28
CA THR A 632 6.34 -1.36 24.32
C THR A 632 7.53 -2.31 24.35
N ASP A 633 7.60 -3.14 25.39
CA ASP A 633 8.44 -4.33 25.43
C ASP A 633 7.66 -5.51 24.86
N SER A 634 8.15 -6.11 23.79
CA SER A 634 7.50 -7.21 23.08
C SER A 634 8.31 -8.49 23.13
N TYR A 635 7.69 -9.58 23.60
CA TYR A 635 8.26 -10.92 23.68
C TYR A 635 7.43 -11.84 22.77
N GLU A 636 8.06 -12.63 21.93
CA GLU A 636 7.40 -13.52 20.98
C GLU A 636 8.08 -14.89 20.96
N LEU A 637 7.29 -15.98 20.93
CA LEU A 637 7.74 -17.33 20.67
C LEU A 637 6.87 -17.91 19.55
N THR A 638 7.49 -18.29 18.42
CA THR A 638 6.79 -18.79 17.24
C THR A 638 7.33 -20.15 16.82
N GLY A 639 6.46 -21.15 16.78
CA GLY A 639 6.71 -22.45 16.15
C GLY A 639 6.25 -22.43 14.69
N ILE A 640 7.07 -22.96 13.81
CA ILE A 640 6.86 -23.01 12.37
C ILE A 640 6.93 -24.46 11.92
N PHE A 641 5.87 -24.96 11.29
CA PHE A 641 5.71 -26.35 10.93
C PHE A 641 5.33 -26.49 9.45
N PHE A 642 6.04 -27.37 8.74
CA PHE A 642 5.64 -27.81 7.40
C PHE A 642 5.19 -29.26 7.46
N VAL A 643 3.91 -29.52 7.26
CA VAL A 643 3.31 -30.84 7.28
C VAL A 643 2.66 -31.13 5.93
N GLY A 644 3.31 -31.91 5.08
CA GLY A 644 2.85 -32.18 3.73
C GLY A 644 2.66 -30.90 2.92
N LYS A 645 1.42 -30.55 2.57
CA LYS A 645 1.04 -29.34 1.81
C LYS A 645 0.62 -28.17 2.69
N THR A 646 0.85 -28.25 3.99
CA THR A 646 0.42 -27.25 4.99
C THR A 646 1.62 -26.55 5.55
N ALA A 647 1.60 -25.22 5.53
CA ALA A 647 2.49 -24.37 6.31
C ALA A 647 1.68 -23.84 7.51
N LEU A 648 2.16 -24.10 8.72
CA LEU A 648 1.49 -23.74 9.97
C LEU A 648 2.45 -22.93 10.83
N ASN A 649 1.99 -21.76 11.32
CA ASN A 649 2.69 -20.96 12.31
C ASN A 649 1.82 -20.85 13.56
N LEU A 650 2.41 -21.12 14.71
CA LEU A 650 1.81 -20.93 16.02
C LEU A 650 2.68 -19.96 16.81
N GLY A 651 2.13 -18.84 17.22
CA GLY A 651 2.81 -17.82 18.00
C GLY A 651 2.15 -17.62 19.36
N ILE A 652 2.98 -17.38 20.37
CA ILE A 652 2.58 -16.83 21.66
C ILE A 652 3.34 -15.55 21.82
N TYR A 653 2.67 -14.48 22.26
CA TYR A 653 3.33 -13.21 22.50
C TYR A 653 2.85 -12.56 23.80
N HIS A 654 3.75 -11.78 24.37
CA HIS A 654 3.46 -10.92 25.51
C HIS A 654 4.01 -9.52 25.22
N ARG A 655 3.18 -8.49 25.48
CA ARG A 655 3.56 -7.08 25.31
C ARG A 655 3.24 -6.33 26.60
N TYR A 656 4.18 -5.51 27.01
CA TYR A 656 4.01 -4.58 28.11
C TYR A 656 4.22 -3.16 27.59
N THR A 657 3.18 -2.35 27.62
CA THR A 657 3.19 -0.97 27.13
C THR A 657 3.02 0.00 28.29
N THR A 658 3.88 1.01 28.34
CA THR A 658 3.80 2.14 29.28
C THR A 658 3.39 3.41 28.55
N ASP A 659 2.88 4.37 29.30
CA ASP A 659 2.42 5.68 28.80
C ASP A 659 1.38 5.55 27.67
N VAL A 660 0.47 4.56 27.84
CA VAL A 660 -0.53 4.20 26.83
C VAL A 660 -1.38 5.40 26.44
N ILE A 661 -1.42 5.69 25.14
CA ILE A 661 -2.27 6.74 24.59
C ILE A 661 -3.68 6.18 24.38
N GLU A 662 -4.60 6.59 25.22
CA GLU A 662 -6.00 6.19 25.14
C GLU A 662 -6.86 7.40 24.78
N ARG A 663 -7.91 7.16 23.99
CA ARG A 663 -8.85 8.22 23.66
C ARG A 663 -9.93 8.28 24.72
N VAL A 664 -9.89 9.31 25.51
CA VAL A 664 -10.84 9.59 26.59
C VAL A 664 -11.94 10.49 26.06
N SER A 665 -13.16 10.17 26.40
CA SER A 665 -14.34 10.97 26.09
C SER A 665 -14.78 11.72 27.35
N THR A 666 -14.92 13.01 27.24
CA THR A 666 -15.56 13.88 28.23
C THR A 666 -16.90 14.37 27.69
N PHE A 667 -17.80 14.76 28.56
CA PHE A 667 -19.15 15.13 28.19
C PHE A 667 -19.56 16.42 28.90
N GLU A 668 -20.00 17.38 28.12
CA GLU A 668 -20.49 18.64 28.62
C GLU A 668 -21.53 19.21 27.63
N ASN A 669 -22.69 19.66 28.15
CA ASN A 669 -23.77 20.28 27.37
C ASN A 669 -24.22 19.42 26.14
N ASN A 670 -24.40 18.12 26.35
CA ASN A 670 -24.71 17.14 25.30
C ASN A 670 -23.61 16.94 24.23
N VAL A 671 -22.44 17.54 24.42
CA VAL A 671 -21.28 17.39 23.53
C VAL A 671 -20.31 16.36 24.09
N THR A 672 -20.07 15.31 23.34
CA THR A 672 -19.00 14.34 23.61
C THR A 672 -17.71 14.82 22.96
N THR A 673 -16.70 15.19 23.74
CA THR A 673 -15.37 15.52 23.25
C THR A 673 -14.43 14.36 23.49
N ARG A 674 -13.80 13.85 22.43
CA ARG A 674 -12.87 12.73 22.48
C ARG A 674 -11.45 13.17 22.22
N LYS A 675 -10.57 13.03 23.25
CA LYS A 675 -9.20 13.50 23.26
C LYS A 675 -8.24 12.36 23.64
N PRO A 676 -7.08 12.21 22.98
CA PRO A 676 -6.07 11.24 23.39
C PRO A 676 -5.32 11.74 24.63
N GLU A 677 -5.09 10.83 25.60
CA GLU A 677 -4.38 11.11 26.85
C GLU A 677 -3.43 9.94 27.16
N ASN A 678 -2.28 10.23 27.79
CA ASN A 678 -1.41 9.18 28.28
C ASN A 678 -1.94 8.66 29.62
N ILE A 679 -2.46 7.45 29.61
CA ILE A 679 -3.10 6.87 30.79
C ILE A 679 -2.57 5.46 31.11
N GLY A 680 -1.62 5.37 32.01
CA GLY A 680 -1.22 4.11 32.65
C GLY A 680 -0.50 3.12 31.74
N THR A 681 -0.79 1.83 31.97
CA THR A 681 -0.10 0.70 31.33
C THR A 681 -1.08 -0.29 30.69
N ASN A 682 -0.58 -1.06 29.72
CA ASN A 682 -1.32 -2.13 29.07
C ASN A 682 -0.45 -3.39 28.98
N ARG A 683 -0.93 -4.50 29.56
CA ARG A 683 -0.32 -5.83 29.45
C ARG A 683 -1.17 -6.69 28.54
N THR A 684 -0.61 -7.12 27.44
CA THR A 684 -1.31 -7.95 26.46
C THR A 684 -0.61 -9.29 26.31
N THR A 685 -1.34 -10.39 26.47
CA THR A 685 -0.85 -11.74 26.19
C THR A 685 -1.77 -12.39 25.16
N GLY A 686 -1.20 -12.94 24.11
CA GLY A 686 -1.99 -13.50 23.03
C GLY A 686 -1.38 -14.72 22.36
N ILE A 687 -2.23 -15.40 21.61
CA ILE A 687 -1.88 -16.53 20.76
C ILE A 687 -2.25 -16.20 19.32
N GLU A 688 -1.40 -16.60 18.41
CA GLU A 688 -1.55 -16.38 16.98
C GLU A 688 -1.43 -17.72 16.24
N PHE A 689 -2.34 -17.92 15.31
CA PHE A 689 -2.35 -19.06 14.44
C PHE A 689 -2.48 -18.59 13.00
N ASN A 690 -1.55 -19.02 12.15
CA ASN A 690 -1.60 -18.74 10.71
C ASN A 690 -1.35 -20.02 9.94
N THR A 691 -2.18 -20.34 8.99
CA THR A 691 -1.99 -21.52 8.16
C THR A 691 -2.31 -21.27 6.71
N LYS A 692 -1.53 -21.92 5.84
CA LYS A 692 -1.84 -22.05 4.42
C LYS A 692 -1.89 -23.52 4.09
N TYR A 693 -3.04 -23.96 3.59
CA TYR A 693 -3.32 -25.35 3.25
C TYR A 693 -3.79 -25.45 1.79
N SER A 694 -3.04 -26.17 0.96
CA SER A 694 -3.38 -26.41 -0.43
C SER A 694 -3.61 -27.90 -0.69
N PRO A 695 -4.81 -28.43 -0.32
CA PRO A 695 -5.12 -29.89 -0.47
C PRO A 695 -5.08 -30.34 -1.91
N ALA A 696 -5.44 -29.48 -2.83
CA ALA A 696 -5.46 -29.74 -4.27
C ALA A 696 -4.89 -28.56 -5.06
N LYS A 697 -4.48 -28.78 -6.31
CA LYS A 697 -3.97 -27.71 -7.20
C LYS A 697 -5.01 -26.61 -7.47
N TRP A 698 -6.30 -26.94 -7.32
CA TRP A 698 -7.42 -26.02 -7.55
C TRP A 698 -7.95 -25.33 -6.30
N LEU A 699 -7.51 -25.72 -5.07
CA LEU A 699 -8.00 -25.17 -3.80
C LEU A 699 -6.82 -24.75 -2.92
N THR A 700 -6.85 -23.48 -2.47
CA THR A 700 -5.96 -22.96 -1.43
C THR A 700 -6.82 -22.32 -0.36
N LEU A 701 -6.58 -22.70 0.89
CA LEU A 701 -7.19 -22.14 2.09
C LEU A 701 -6.11 -21.41 2.89
N ASN A 702 -6.38 -20.18 3.28
CA ASN A 702 -5.55 -19.45 4.23
C ASN A 702 -6.44 -19.10 5.43
N ALA A 703 -5.98 -19.39 6.63
CA ALA A 703 -6.67 -19.03 7.85
C ALA A 703 -5.71 -18.31 8.79
N ASP A 704 -6.18 -17.18 9.30
CA ASP A 704 -5.48 -16.37 10.30
C ASP A 704 -6.43 -16.25 11.50
N PHE A 705 -5.89 -16.48 12.69
CA PHE A 705 -6.61 -16.33 13.95
C PHE A 705 -5.67 -15.70 14.96
N ASN A 706 -6.14 -14.68 15.65
CA ASN A 706 -5.43 -14.02 16.73
C ASN A 706 -6.38 -13.80 17.90
N TYR A 707 -6.03 -14.32 19.06
CA TYR A 707 -6.72 -14.09 20.32
C TYR A 707 -5.75 -13.47 21.31
N PHE A 708 -6.18 -12.46 22.01
CA PHE A 708 -5.40 -11.89 23.09
C PHE A 708 -6.29 -11.38 24.22
N GLN A 709 -5.76 -11.52 25.41
CA GLN A 709 -6.27 -10.92 26.62
C GLN A 709 -5.38 -9.75 27.00
N PHE A 710 -5.97 -8.68 27.47
CA PHE A 710 -5.22 -7.52 27.94
C PHE A 710 -5.75 -6.98 29.25
N THR A 711 -4.84 -6.44 30.05
CA THR A 711 -5.13 -5.73 31.29
C THR A 711 -4.67 -4.29 31.13
N ARG A 712 -5.55 -3.35 31.41
CA ARG A 712 -5.23 -1.92 31.44
C ARG A 712 -5.36 -1.38 32.84
N GLU A 713 -4.33 -0.72 33.32
CA GLU A 713 -4.25 -0.12 34.65
C GLU A 713 -3.81 1.34 34.50
N GLY A 714 -4.48 2.27 35.20
CA GLY A 714 -4.12 3.69 35.14
C GLY A 714 -5.02 4.57 35.93
N THR A 715 -4.80 5.88 35.76
CA THR A 715 -5.61 6.90 36.39
C THR A 715 -5.89 7.99 35.36
N PHE A 716 -7.14 8.37 35.25
CA PHE A 716 -7.57 9.51 34.47
C PHE A 716 -8.28 10.47 35.42
N GLU A 717 -7.78 11.73 35.52
CA GLU A 717 -8.20 12.72 36.52
C GLU A 717 -8.14 12.12 37.95
N SER A 718 -9.26 11.86 38.58
CA SER A 718 -9.37 11.24 39.92
C SER A 718 -9.83 9.77 39.87
N THR A 719 -10.15 9.23 38.69
CA THR A 719 -10.69 7.90 38.53
C THR A 719 -9.57 6.89 38.25
N VAL A 720 -9.39 5.94 39.16
CA VAL A 720 -8.50 4.79 38.99
C VAL A 720 -9.25 3.70 38.23
N PHE A 721 -8.66 3.16 37.18
CA PHE A 721 -9.22 2.01 36.46
C PHE A 721 -8.22 0.86 36.42
N ASP A 722 -8.77 -0.34 36.55
CA ASP A 722 -8.09 -1.61 36.36
C ASP A 722 -9.11 -2.59 35.78
N PHE A 723 -8.91 -2.97 34.52
CA PHE A 723 -9.84 -3.89 33.86
C PHE A 723 -9.13 -4.87 32.95
N ASN A 724 -9.73 -6.06 32.85
CA ASN A 724 -9.35 -7.09 31.94
C ASN A 724 -10.37 -7.16 30.81
N ALA A 725 -9.84 -7.36 29.60
CA ALA A 725 -10.66 -7.62 28.43
C ALA A 725 -9.94 -8.58 27.48
N ASP A 726 -10.70 -9.15 26.58
CA ASP A 726 -10.16 -9.97 25.52
C ASP A 726 -10.68 -9.53 24.16
N ARG A 727 -9.93 -9.87 23.14
CA ARG A 727 -10.29 -9.61 21.75
C ARG A 727 -9.77 -10.71 20.86
N TRP A 728 -10.56 -11.09 19.87
CA TRP A 728 -10.08 -11.99 18.84
C TRP A 728 -10.51 -11.55 17.43
N THR A 729 -9.68 -11.91 16.48
CA THR A 729 -9.91 -11.69 15.08
C THR A 729 -9.67 -12.97 14.31
N SER A 730 -10.47 -13.20 13.29
CA SER A 730 -10.31 -14.34 12.40
C SER A 730 -10.50 -13.90 10.95
N LYS A 731 -9.65 -14.44 10.07
CA LYS A 731 -9.76 -14.28 8.63
C LYS A 731 -9.65 -15.66 8.00
N LEU A 732 -10.62 -16.01 7.16
CA LEU A 732 -10.60 -17.21 6.36
C LEU A 732 -10.71 -16.83 4.89
N MET A 733 -9.70 -17.19 4.10
CA MET A 733 -9.70 -17.01 2.65
C MET A 733 -9.72 -18.37 1.96
N SER A 734 -10.60 -18.53 1.02
CA SER A 734 -10.67 -19.67 0.10
C SER A 734 -10.42 -19.18 -1.32
N LYS A 735 -9.41 -19.72 -1.99
CA LYS A 735 -9.13 -19.48 -3.40
C LYS A 735 -9.34 -20.77 -4.18
N VAL A 736 -10.25 -20.70 -5.15
CA VAL A 736 -10.65 -21.83 -5.99
C VAL A 736 -10.28 -21.52 -7.43
N LYS A 737 -9.50 -22.39 -8.05
CA LYS A 737 -9.17 -22.35 -9.48
C LYS A 737 -10.12 -23.26 -10.24
N PHE A 738 -11.00 -22.65 -11.02
CA PHE A 738 -11.90 -23.40 -11.91
C PHE A 738 -11.22 -23.67 -13.26
N PRO A 739 -11.78 -24.61 -14.06
CA PRO A 739 -11.41 -24.76 -15.47
C PRO A 739 -11.54 -23.45 -16.24
N ALA A 740 -10.88 -23.36 -17.39
CA ALA A 740 -10.89 -22.20 -18.27
C ALA A 740 -10.27 -20.92 -17.65
N ASP A 741 -9.25 -21.06 -16.80
CA ASP A 741 -8.50 -19.97 -16.19
C ASP A 741 -9.37 -18.97 -15.41
N ILE A 742 -10.33 -19.49 -14.65
CA ILE A 742 -11.17 -18.71 -13.75
C ILE A 742 -10.71 -18.97 -12.31
N ASP A 743 -10.35 -17.91 -11.60
CA ASP A 743 -10.05 -17.94 -10.17
C ASP A 743 -11.19 -17.26 -9.39
N MET A 744 -11.69 -17.92 -8.36
CA MET A 744 -12.62 -17.32 -7.38
C MET A 744 -11.94 -17.22 -6.03
N GLU A 745 -12.13 -16.11 -5.36
CA GLU A 745 -11.67 -15.87 -3.99
C GLU A 745 -12.83 -15.44 -3.12
N VAL A 746 -12.96 -16.07 -1.95
CA VAL A 746 -13.94 -15.70 -0.93
C VAL A 746 -13.16 -15.48 0.36
N THR A 747 -13.33 -14.32 0.98
CA THR A 747 -12.66 -13.97 2.24
C THR A 747 -13.70 -13.56 3.27
N GLY A 748 -13.84 -14.35 4.33
CA GLY A 748 -14.59 -14.00 5.54
C GLY A 748 -13.68 -13.36 6.57
N ASN A 749 -14.14 -12.28 7.20
CA ASN A 749 -13.42 -11.58 8.27
C ASN A 749 -14.35 -11.46 9.47
N TYR A 750 -13.82 -11.66 10.66
CA TYR A 750 -14.52 -11.49 11.90
C TYR A 750 -13.66 -10.77 12.93
N ARG A 751 -14.26 -9.88 13.69
CA ARG A 751 -13.68 -9.22 14.87
C ARG A 751 -14.69 -9.31 16.01
N SER A 752 -14.26 -9.78 17.19
CA SER A 752 -15.10 -9.80 18.39
C SER A 752 -15.37 -8.38 18.89
N SER A 753 -16.43 -8.21 19.69
CA SER A 753 -16.54 -7.07 20.57
C SER A 753 -15.40 -7.07 21.60
N TYR A 754 -15.13 -5.93 22.20
CA TYR A 754 -14.17 -5.81 23.29
C TYR A 754 -14.47 -4.58 24.14
N ARG A 755 -14.18 -4.70 25.41
CA ARG A 755 -14.29 -3.63 26.40
C ARG A 755 -13.19 -2.59 26.20
N THR A 756 -13.55 -1.33 26.32
CA THR A 756 -12.64 -0.17 26.39
C THR A 756 -12.61 0.41 27.80
N PHE A 757 -11.86 1.46 27.99
CA PHE A 757 -11.78 2.19 29.27
C PHE A 757 -13.16 2.73 29.71
N GLN A 758 -13.95 3.26 28.79
CA GLN A 758 -15.22 3.92 29.10
C GLN A 758 -16.47 3.19 28.57
N GLY A 759 -16.32 2.04 27.95
CA GLY A 759 -17.47 1.33 27.36
C GLY A 759 -17.06 0.12 26.54
N GLU A 760 -17.71 -0.09 25.39
CA GLU A 760 -17.50 -1.24 24.53
C GLU A 760 -17.45 -0.86 23.05
N THR A 761 -16.70 -1.63 22.29
CA THR A 761 -16.73 -1.59 20.81
C THR A 761 -17.30 -2.90 20.30
N ASN A 762 -18.36 -2.84 19.52
CA ASN A 762 -19.03 -4.02 18.99
C ASN A 762 -18.19 -4.78 17.97
N GLY A 763 -18.40 -6.09 17.93
CA GLY A 763 -17.81 -6.96 16.94
C GLY A 763 -18.55 -6.85 15.60
N TYR A 764 -17.91 -7.30 14.53
CA TYR A 764 -18.53 -7.42 13.22
C TYR A 764 -17.97 -8.58 12.41
N ALA A 765 -18.79 -9.09 11.49
CA ALA A 765 -18.37 -10.03 10.47
C ALA A 765 -18.72 -9.49 9.09
N TYR A 766 -17.82 -9.67 8.11
CA TYR A 766 -18.09 -9.31 6.73
C TYR A 766 -17.40 -10.24 5.75
N MET A 767 -17.90 -10.30 4.54
CA MET A 767 -17.39 -11.17 3.49
C MET A 767 -17.07 -10.37 2.22
N ASN A 768 -15.92 -10.65 1.64
CA ASN A 768 -15.53 -10.17 0.31
C ASN A 768 -15.51 -11.35 -0.67
N MET A 769 -15.85 -11.11 -1.92
CA MET A 769 -15.80 -12.08 -2.99
C MET A 769 -15.16 -11.49 -4.24
N GLY A 770 -14.35 -12.26 -4.90
CA GLY A 770 -13.69 -11.88 -6.15
C GLY A 770 -13.72 -12.98 -7.18
N LEU A 771 -13.86 -12.62 -8.43
CA LEU A 771 -13.78 -13.50 -9.59
C LEU A 771 -12.80 -12.92 -10.60
N ARG A 772 -11.85 -13.73 -11.04
CA ARG A 772 -10.84 -13.36 -12.04
C ARG A 772 -10.89 -14.33 -13.20
N LYS A 773 -10.92 -13.81 -14.42
CA LYS A 773 -10.80 -14.59 -15.67
C LYS A 773 -9.54 -14.16 -16.41
N LYS A 774 -8.61 -15.08 -16.65
CA LYS A 774 -7.46 -14.86 -17.52
C LYS A 774 -7.85 -15.15 -18.97
N LEU A 775 -7.47 -14.26 -19.88
CA LEU A 775 -7.71 -14.33 -21.32
C LEU A 775 -6.37 -14.20 -22.05
N MET A 776 -6.31 -14.65 -23.31
CA MET A 776 -5.12 -14.49 -24.16
C MET A 776 -3.84 -15.03 -23.52
N LYS A 777 -3.90 -16.21 -22.86
CA LYS A 777 -2.79 -16.80 -22.09
C LYS A 777 -2.24 -15.89 -21.00
N GLY A 778 -3.12 -15.17 -20.28
CA GLY A 778 -2.77 -14.26 -19.20
C GLY A 778 -2.45 -12.82 -19.62
N LYS A 779 -2.42 -12.51 -20.91
CA LYS A 779 -2.19 -11.12 -21.39
C LYS A 779 -3.36 -10.19 -21.12
N ALA A 780 -4.57 -10.71 -21.01
CA ALA A 780 -5.74 -9.93 -20.62
C ALA A 780 -6.42 -10.56 -19.41
N ILE A 781 -6.90 -9.73 -18.49
CA ILE A 781 -7.55 -10.14 -17.26
C ILE A 781 -8.86 -9.36 -17.08
N LEU A 782 -9.92 -10.09 -16.77
CA LEU A 782 -11.18 -9.54 -16.29
C LEU A 782 -11.29 -9.84 -14.79
N ASN A 783 -11.63 -8.85 -14.00
CA ASN A 783 -11.87 -8.99 -12.57
C ASN A 783 -13.27 -8.47 -12.23
N LEU A 784 -13.95 -9.17 -11.32
CA LEU A 784 -15.15 -8.71 -10.65
C LEU A 784 -14.88 -8.88 -9.16
N SER A 785 -15.03 -7.80 -8.38
CA SER A 785 -14.93 -7.86 -6.92
C SER A 785 -16.16 -7.29 -6.26
N VAL A 786 -16.61 -7.95 -5.19
CA VAL A 786 -17.68 -7.49 -4.32
C VAL A 786 -17.10 -7.42 -2.92
N ARG A 787 -17.00 -6.22 -2.38
CA ARG A 787 -16.56 -5.98 -1.00
C ARG A 787 -17.76 -5.82 -0.11
N ASP A 788 -17.65 -6.42 1.08
CA ASP A 788 -18.73 -6.43 2.07
C ASP A 788 -20.08 -6.88 1.44
N VAL A 789 -20.09 -8.12 0.94
CA VAL A 789 -21.20 -8.73 0.20
C VAL A 789 -22.55 -8.52 0.90
N PHE A 790 -22.56 -8.49 2.24
CA PHE A 790 -23.76 -8.39 3.05
C PHE A 790 -24.00 -6.98 3.62
N ALA A 791 -23.12 -5.99 3.31
CA ALA A 791 -23.13 -4.66 3.93
C ALA A 791 -23.14 -4.75 5.47
N SER A 792 -22.35 -5.66 6.03
CA SER A 792 -22.35 -6.04 7.44
C SER A 792 -21.11 -5.55 8.22
N ARG A 793 -20.22 -4.80 7.56
CA ARG A 793 -19.09 -4.14 8.21
C ARG A 793 -19.55 -2.85 8.88
N ILE A 794 -20.26 -3.01 10.00
CA ILE A 794 -20.74 -1.92 10.82
C ILE A 794 -19.73 -1.67 11.94
N SER A 795 -19.33 -0.43 12.12
CA SER A 795 -18.48 0.00 13.24
C SER A 795 -19.37 0.68 14.29
N GLU A 796 -19.54 0.03 15.43
CA GLU A 796 -20.33 0.55 16.53
C GLU A 796 -19.47 0.66 17.77
N SER A 797 -19.68 1.74 18.53
CA SER A 797 -19.05 1.93 19.84
C SER A 797 -20.04 2.58 20.79
N GLU A 798 -19.95 2.16 22.02
CA GLU A 798 -20.79 2.63 23.14
C GLU A 798 -19.89 3.08 24.28
N ILE A 799 -20.18 4.20 24.86
CA ILE A 799 -19.59 4.74 26.07
C ILE A 799 -20.71 4.79 27.09
N ALA A 800 -20.48 4.23 28.28
CA ALA A 800 -21.44 4.24 29.39
C ALA A 800 -20.69 4.68 30.65
N GLN A 801 -21.03 5.88 31.13
CA GLN A 801 -20.51 6.48 32.34
C GLN A 801 -21.66 6.78 33.31
N ALA A 802 -21.35 7.22 34.52
CA ALA A 802 -22.38 7.48 35.52
C ALA A 802 -23.26 8.70 35.18
N ASP A 803 -22.75 9.63 34.42
CA ASP A 803 -23.32 10.92 34.08
C ASP A 803 -23.75 11.03 32.60
N PHE A 804 -23.20 10.18 31.71
CA PHE A 804 -23.55 10.20 30.29
C PHE A 804 -23.40 8.86 29.58
N GLU A 805 -24.12 8.75 28.49
CA GLU A 805 -23.95 7.68 27.49
C GLU A 805 -23.71 8.29 26.11
N SER A 806 -22.83 7.66 25.33
CA SER A 806 -22.62 8.03 23.92
C SER A 806 -22.56 6.78 23.05
N TYR A 807 -23.39 6.73 22.04
CA TYR A 807 -23.42 5.68 21.02
C TYR A 807 -22.99 6.26 19.68
N SER A 808 -22.23 5.51 18.91
CA SER A 808 -21.92 5.86 17.53
C SER A 808 -21.87 4.65 16.62
N ARG A 809 -22.41 4.79 15.42
CA ARG A 809 -22.49 3.76 14.37
C ARG A 809 -22.03 4.35 13.03
N ARG A 810 -21.27 3.55 12.28
CA ARG A 810 -20.84 3.91 10.92
C ARG A 810 -20.93 2.68 10.01
N LEU A 811 -21.57 2.86 8.84
CA LEU A 811 -21.70 1.85 7.79
C LEU A 811 -21.18 2.40 6.46
N ARG A 812 -20.32 1.66 5.77
CA ARG A 812 -19.80 2.00 4.44
C ARG A 812 -20.57 1.35 3.29
N GLY A 813 -21.36 0.34 3.57
CA GLY A 813 -22.11 -0.41 2.57
C GLY A 813 -21.25 -1.32 1.68
N ARG A 814 -21.88 -1.79 0.61
CA ARG A 814 -21.31 -2.72 -0.37
C ARG A 814 -20.63 -1.97 -1.50
N PHE A 815 -19.47 -2.50 -1.97
CA PHE A 815 -18.76 -1.98 -3.15
C PHE A 815 -18.60 -3.10 -4.17
N ILE A 816 -18.99 -2.83 -5.41
CA ILE A 816 -18.83 -3.73 -6.55
C ILE A 816 -17.88 -3.06 -7.53
N ALA A 817 -16.86 -3.77 -8.00
CA ALA A 817 -15.91 -3.26 -8.98
C ALA A 817 -15.68 -4.27 -10.09
N PHE A 818 -15.71 -3.81 -11.33
CA PHE A 818 -15.33 -4.55 -12.53
C PHE A 818 -14.08 -3.93 -13.13
N GLY A 819 -13.12 -4.75 -13.49
CA GLY A 819 -11.85 -4.32 -14.06
C GLY A 819 -11.46 -5.13 -15.29
N PHE A 820 -10.89 -4.44 -16.27
CA PHE A 820 -10.21 -5.04 -17.41
C PHE A 820 -8.77 -4.55 -17.44
N SER A 821 -7.82 -5.45 -17.66
CA SER A 821 -6.43 -5.08 -17.87
C SER A 821 -5.82 -5.88 -19.02
N TYR A 822 -4.90 -5.23 -19.76
CA TYR A 822 -4.16 -5.82 -20.86
C TYR A 822 -2.67 -5.56 -20.70
N GLY A 823 -1.87 -6.62 -20.63
CA GLY A 823 -0.42 -6.58 -20.53
C GLY A 823 0.26 -6.86 -21.87
N PHE A 824 1.33 -6.15 -22.13
CA PHE A 824 2.18 -6.37 -23.30
C PHE A 824 3.64 -6.55 -22.88
N GLY A 825 4.46 -7.13 -23.75
CA GLY A 825 5.81 -7.59 -23.40
C GLY A 825 5.78 -8.97 -22.75
N LYS A 826 6.61 -9.20 -21.72
CA LYS A 826 6.76 -10.51 -21.04
C LYS A 826 6.00 -10.60 -19.70
N GLY A 827 5.30 -9.55 -19.29
CA GLY A 827 4.53 -9.49 -18.04
C GLY A 827 3.05 -9.86 -18.22
N GLU A 828 2.38 -10.22 -17.13
CA GLU A 828 0.93 -10.36 -17.07
C GLU A 828 0.24 -9.00 -17.05
N ALA A 829 -1.02 -8.96 -17.45
CA ALA A 829 -1.86 -7.77 -17.30
C ALA A 829 -2.16 -7.47 -15.83
N MET A 830 -2.20 -6.22 -15.49
CA MET A 830 -2.40 -5.74 -14.14
C MET A 830 -3.54 -4.75 -14.02
N GLN A 831 -4.21 -4.79 -12.87
CA GLN A 831 -5.25 -3.83 -12.52
C GLN A 831 -4.64 -2.68 -11.72
N TYR A 832 -4.88 -1.45 -12.16
CA TYR A 832 -4.62 -0.26 -11.36
C TYR A 832 -5.72 -0.13 -10.30
N SER A 833 -5.38 -0.23 -9.04
CA SER A 833 -6.28 0.12 -7.94
C SER A 833 -5.85 1.50 -7.46
N GLY A 834 -6.59 2.54 -7.81
CA GLY A 834 -6.31 3.89 -7.33
C GLY A 834 -6.04 3.91 -5.82
N GLY A 835 -5.11 4.76 -5.39
CA GLY A 835 -4.65 4.85 -4.01
C GLY A 835 -5.81 4.93 -3.01
N ARG A 836 -5.69 4.20 -1.90
CA ARG A 836 -6.67 4.22 -0.82
C ARG A 836 -6.17 5.10 0.31
N ARG A 837 -7.03 5.99 0.79
CA ARG A 837 -6.85 6.58 2.13
C ARG A 837 -7.06 5.51 3.21
N ARG A 838 -6.21 5.53 4.22
CA ARG A 838 -6.41 4.83 5.50
C ARG A 838 -7.44 5.55 6.36
#